data_c9fe48125123f61041493a9431287107
#
_entry.id   c9fe48125123f61041493a9431287107
#
_cell.length_a   1.000
_cell.length_b   1.000
_cell.length_c   1.000
_cell.angle_alpha   90.00
_cell.angle_beta   90.00
_cell.angle_gamma   90.00
#
_symmetry.space_group_name_H-M   'P 1'
#
loop_
_entity.id
_entity.type
_entity.pdbx_description
1 polymer ?
#
loop_
_entity_poly.entity_id
_entity_poly.type
_entity_poly.pdbx_seq_one_letter_code
_entity_poly.pdbx_strand_id
1 'polypeptide(L)'
;MAMISALIGVALLSVSQADTTTVTLHTTVVTAGRHSQRIEEAPISVEVMPLAVIHDKPSPRIESALEQLSGVTIQDGQANIRGGSGWSMGAGSRVLVLLDGLPLLTPDAGNAAWGFMPVEAIDQVEVIKGAASSSYGSSALNGVIHMRSWEPSSDLRVRVATFGSVYSQPKMTSMQWSDKPRGQGGLQWAMSDSHGNHGWVVHGQQFKDQGYQLGLRELSQRLHLKYRYKPSSRTEVGVHAATYHSDRATSLLWEDYRYGYTPLDSSATLTKGATWYMGAHVKHLQNGRMHKLQWRSTGMDNQSGLDSNNYSTAALQHMLDYSMQYQVGAVDMLSGVYFSQASMQSVLFQGDHQSSNLAAFTQAELSVQGWDLSAGLRWEQARVDDMSANQPVAKVGLHKGVNKGGHLRASWAQGFRMPSVAELYTRSAIGQLQAFPNLDLKSEKGWTSEIGFKQLLVNDKVKGYIDVAAFWTDFDDMMEFTFGKWDNDSTLLLGNYGFKSLNVGGTSIPGMEITAAAEVNLGKWTLQGLGGWTHVWPTPKDPSYVYATDASGAELSFNSTALSPEAGWLKYRYRDVIKADLQATYQAWTIGMSVRGNSVMNSIDKIFVDPLIAIFVPGIQDARYAFSQGDVFMDLRMTWQPENTPFSLNLTCRNVANRLAMPRPGQLSAPRAVGIQLTYSLD
;
A
#
# COMPACT_ATOMS: atom_id res chain seq x y z
N MET A 1 0.73 -10.05 35.88
CA MET A 1 -0.65 -10.39 36.32
C MET A 1 -1.31 -9.33 37.23
N ALA A 2 -0.58 -8.56 38.00
CA ALA A 2 -1.20 -7.53 38.88
C ALA A 2 -1.65 -6.22 38.17
N MET A 3 -1.24 -5.94 36.94
CA MET A 3 -1.69 -4.76 36.17
C MET A 3 -2.98 -4.98 35.38
N ILE A 4 -3.42 -6.20 35.17
CA ILE A 4 -4.63 -6.54 34.42
C ILE A 4 -5.87 -6.45 35.32
N SER A 5 -5.72 -6.64 36.65
CA SER A 5 -6.83 -6.57 37.60
C SER A 5 -7.28 -5.14 37.95
N ALA A 6 -6.48 -4.12 37.67
CA ALA A 6 -6.83 -2.72 37.94
C ALA A 6 -7.66 -2.05 36.82
N LEU A 7 -7.72 -2.66 35.61
CA LEU A 7 -8.43 -2.11 34.45
C LEU A 7 -9.91 -2.52 34.35
N ILE A 8 -10.38 -3.45 35.20
CA ILE A 8 -11.76 -3.97 35.13
C ILE A 8 -12.73 -3.16 36.03
N GLY A 9 -12.23 -2.22 36.82
CA GLY A 9 -13.02 -1.53 37.87
C GLY A 9 -13.64 -0.18 37.52
N VAL A 10 -13.51 0.37 36.31
CA VAL A 10 -13.88 1.78 36.01
C VAL A 10 -14.85 1.94 34.82
N ALA A 11 -15.58 0.96 34.39
CA ALA A 11 -16.44 1.10 33.22
C ALA A 11 -17.93 0.93 33.49
N LEU A 12 -18.52 1.92 34.18
CA LEU A 12 -19.95 2.18 34.12
C LEU A 12 -20.17 3.70 33.92
N LEU A 13 -19.80 4.20 32.74
CA LEU A 13 -20.14 5.54 32.28
C LEU A 13 -20.77 5.43 30.90
N SER A 14 -21.84 6.17 30.70
CA SER A 14 -22.71 6.32 29.55
C SER A 14 -22.08 5.96 28.20
N VAL A 15 -22.57 4.88 27.60
CA VAL A 15 -22.23 4.45 26.23
C VAL A 15 -22.84 5.45 25.24
N SER A 16 -22.03 6.25 24.60
CA SER A 16 -22.38 6.92 23.35
C SER A 16 -22.40 5.86 22.26
N GLN A 17 -23.43 5.88 21.41
CA GLN A 17 -23.54 4.97 20.28
C GLN A 17 -22.32 5.15 19.36
N ALA A 18 -21.51 4.09 19.21
CA ALA A 18 -20.46 4.10 18.22
C ALA A 18 -21.07 4.37 16.83
N ASP A 19 -20.54 5.38 16.16
CA ASP A 19 -20.99 5.81 14.83
C ASP A 19 -20.74 4.68 13.85
N THR A 20 -21.76 3.85 13.59
CA THR A 20 -21.70 2.80 12.57
C THR A 20 -21.62 3.49 11.22
N THR A 21 -20.40 3.58 10.73
CA THR A 21 -19.95 3.86 9.36
C THR A 21 -21.01 4.32 8.39
N THR A 22 -21.33 5.57 8.43
CA THR A 22 -22.05 6.26 7.36
C THR A 22 -21.10 6.49 6.18
N VAL A 23 -21.58 6.25 4.96
CA VAL A 23 -20.96 6.81 3.76
C VAL A 23 -21.02 8.33 3.92
N THR A 24 -19.93 8.93 4.36
CA THR A 24 -19.85 10.38 4.58
C THR A 24 -19.66 11.07 3.24
N LEU A 25 -20.74 11.67 2.73
CA LEU A 25 -20.76 12.32 1.41
C LEU A 25 -19.91 13.58 1.34
N HIS A 26 -19.54 14.17 2.44
CA HIS A 26 -18.68 15.35 2.50
C HIS A 26 -17.39 15.05 3.27
N THR A 27 -16.78 13.90 2.94
CA THR A 27 -15.50 13.54 3.54
C THR A 27 -14.43 14.58 3.19
N THR A 28 -13.81 15.13 4.22
CA THR A 28 -12.66 16.02 4.04
C THR A 28 -11.42 15.17 3.78
N VAL A 29 -10.74 15.44 2.68
CA VAL A 29 -9.44 14.83 2.32
C VAL A 29 -8.34 15.87 2.43
N VAL A 30 -7.14 15.42 2.75
CA VAL A 30 -5.96 16.29 2.88
C VAL A 30 -4.94 16.00 1.78
N THR A 31 -4.97 14.80 1.22
CA THR A 31 -3.89 14.31 0.35
C THR A 31 -3.84 15.02 -1.00
N ALA A 32 -4.98 15.35 -1.60
CA ALA A 32 -5.01 15.92 -2.96
C ALA A 32 -4.25 17.26 -3.08
N GLY A 33 -4.45 18.17 -2.11
CA GLY A 33 -3.82 19.49 -2.10
C GLY A 33 -2.82 19.72 -0.96
N ARG A 34 -2.54 18.73 -0.10
CA ARG A 34 -1.84 18.87 1.19
C ARG A 34 -2.53 19.85 2.16
N HIS A 35 -3.80 20.15 1.93
CA HIS A 35 -4.69 20.91 2.81
C HIS A 35 -6.08 20.25 2.81
N SER A 36 -6.91 20.61 3.79
CA SER A 36 -8.26 20.07 3.92
C SER A 36 -9.18 20.59 2.84
N GLN A 37 -9.77 19.71 2.05
CA GLN A 37 -10.78 20.02 1.02
C GLN A 37 -11.83 18.93 0.98
N ARG A 38 -12.98 19.20 0.38
CA ARG A 38 -14.00 18.17 0.16
C ARG A 38 -13.56 17.21 -0.94
N ILE A 39 -13.85 15.92 -0.76
CA ILE A 39 -13.46 14.90 -1.74
C ILE A 39 -14.06 15.12 -3.13
N GLU A 40 -15.27 15.68 -3.19
CA GLU A 40 -15.93 15.99 -4.46
C GLU A 40 -15.31 17.16 -5.22
N GLU A 41 -14.60 18.06 -4.52
CA GLU A 41 -13.93 19.25 -5.08
C GLU A 41 -12.49 18.95 -5.54
N ALA A 42 -11.98 17.75 -5.21
CA ALA A 42 -10.62 17.36 -5.61
C ALA A 42 -10.51 17.27 -7.14
N PRO A 43 -9.54 17.96 -7.78
CA PRO A 43 -9.36 17.94 -9.23
C PRO A 43 -8.75 16.64 -9.77
N ILE A 44 -8.48 15.69 -8.92
CA ILE A 44 -7.91 14.37 -9.22
C ILE A 44 -8.73 13.26 -8.56
N SER A 45 -8.59 12.02 -9.02
CA SER A 45 -9.23 10.87 -8.37
C SER A 45 -8.67 10.64 -6.96
N VAL A 46 -9.52 10.81 -5.97
CA VAL A 46 -9.25 10.46 -4.58
C VAL A 46 -10.33 9.49 -4.10
N GLU A 47 -9.93 8.42 -3.44
CA GLU A 47 -10.82 7.46 -2.79
C GLU A 47 -10.50 7.41 -1.30
N VAL A 48 -11.53 7.41 -0.46
CA VAL A 48 -11.42 7.26 0.99
C VAL A 48 -11.96 5.90 1.38
N MET A 49 -11.17 5.14 2.12
CA MET A 49 -11.55 3.83 2.61
C MET A 49 -12.50 3.94 3.80
N PRO A 50 -13.67 3.29 3.76
CA PRO A 50 -14.54 3.19 4.94
C PRO A 50 -13.84 2.43 6.08
N LEU A 51 -13.88 2.98 7.30
CA LEU A 51 -13.25 2.36 8.48
C LEU A 51 -13.79 0.97 8.80
N ALA A 52 -15.08 0.69 8.49
CA ALA A 52 -15.66 -0.63 8.63
C ALA A 52 -14.91 -1.72 7.85
N VAL A 53 -14.40 -1.39 6.66
CA VAL A 53 -13.60 -2.33 5.86
C VAL A 53 -12.30 -2.71 6.58
N ILE A 54 -11.77 -1.84 7.41
CA ILE A 54 -10.58 -2.08 8.23
C ILE A 54 -10.95 -2.84 9.52
N HIS A 55 -11.97 -2.38 10.23
CA HIS A 55 -12.28 -2.84 11.57
C HIS A 55 -13.04 -4.17 11.62
N ASP A 56 -13.88 -4.45 10.62
CA ASP A 56 -14.69 -5.66 10.57
C ASP A 56 -13.96 -6.86 9.94
N LYS A 57 -12.74 -6.66 9.47
CA LYS A 57 -11.87 -7.73 9.00
C LYS A 57 -10.80 -7.99 10.04
N PRO A 58 -10.80 -9.15 10.74
CA PRO A 58 -9.74 -9.52 11.67
C PRO A 58 -8.45 -9.73 10.90
N SER A 59 -7.79 -8.64 10.56
CA SER A 59 -6.54 -8.62 9.84
C SER A 59 -5.53 -7.75 10.59
N PRO A 60 -4.33 -8.26 10.85
CA PRO A 60 -3.25 -7.46 11.44
C PRO A 60 -2.66 -6.46 10.43
N ARG A 61 -3.05 -6.54 9.18
CA ARG A 61 -2.41 -5.86 8.05
C ARG A 61 -3.41 -5.04 7.26
N ILE A 62 -3.03 -3.80 6.97
CA ILE A 62 -3.84 -2.86 6.20
C ILE A 62 -3.93 -3.25 4.72
N GLU A 63 -2.97 -4.00 4.18
CA GLU A 63 -2.90 -4.38 2.78
C GLU A 63 -4.18 -5.09 2.32
N SER A 64 -4.72 -5.98 3.17
CA SER A 64 -5.96 -6.72 2.85
C SER A 64 -7.19 -5.82 2.76
N ALA A 65 -7.19 -4.68 3.46
CA ALA A 65 -8.23 -3.67 3.36
C ALA A 65 -8.02 -2.80 2.10
N LEU A 66 -6.78 -2.36 1.83
CA LEU A 66 -6.42 -1.58 0.63
C LEU A 66 -6.81 -2.31 -0.67
N GLU A 67 -6.69 -3.64 -0.68
CA GLU A 67 -7.15 -4.47 -1.81
C GLU A 67 -8.66 -4.44 -2.06
N GLN A 68 -9.47 -3.76 -1.26
CA GLN A 68 -10.89 -3.53 -1.55
C GLN A 68 -11.14 -2.24 -2.34
N LEU A 69 -10.16 -1.36 -2.44
CA LEU A 69 -10.28 -0.12 -3.20
C LEU A 69 -10.14 -0.37 -4.71
N SER A 70 -10.89 0.38 -5.50
CA SER A 70 -10.87 0.26 -6.96
C SER A 70 -9.48 0.53 -7.52
N GLY A 71 -9.04 -0.30 -8.48
CA GLY A 71 -7.74 -0.13 -9.13
C GLY A 71 -6.52 -0.33 -8.25
N VAL A 72 -6.68 -0.74 -6.98
CA VAL A 72 -5.57 -1.00 -6.07
C VAL A 72 -5.36 -2.51 -5.94
N THR A 73 -4.12 -2.94 -6.14
CA THR A 73 -3.68 -4.33 -5.87
C THR A 73 -2.39 -4.30 -5.06
N ILE A 74 -2.17 -5.31 -4.23
CA ILE A 74 -0.93 -5.47 -3.47
C ILE A 74 -0.26 -6.77 -3.93
N GLN A 75 0.96 -6.67 -4.40
CA GLN A 75 1.74 -7.82 -4.87
C GLN A 75 3.11 -7.83 -4.18
N ASP A 76 3.42 -8.89 -3.44
CA ASP A 76 4.65 -9.01 -2.64
C ASP A 76 4.92 -7.78 -1.74
N GLY A 77 3.85 -7.23 -1.13
CA GLY A 77 3.94 -6.03 -0.29
C GLY A 77 4.08 -4.71 -1.04
N GLN A 78 4.07 -4.72 -2.37
CA GLN A 78 4.05 -3.50 -3.17
C GLN A 78 2.64 -3.10 -3.57
N ALA A 79 2.28 -1.86 -3.31
CA ALA A 79 1.05 -1.29 -3.81
C ALA A 79 1.18 -0.97 -5.32
N ASN A 80 0.16 -1.36 -6.05
CA ASN A 80 0.02 -1.05 -7.47
C ASN A 80 -1.32 -0.37 -7.69
N ILE A 81 -1.32 0.80 -8.30
CA ILE A 81 -2.51 1.56 -8.63
C ILE A 81 -2.66 1.60 -10.14
N ARG A 82 -3.85 1.23 -10.67
CA ARG A 82 -4.18 1.29 -12.10
C ARG A 82 -3.15 0.61 -13.03
N GLY A 83 -2.54 -0.50 -12.57
CA GLY A 83 -1.60 -1.28 -13.37
C GLY A 83 -0.22 -0.62 -13.62
N GLY A 84 0.11 0.46 -12.90
CA GLY A 84 1.36 1.20 -13.09
C GLY A 84 2.62 0.48 -12.62
N SER A 85 2.50 -0.63 -11.88
CA SER A 85 3.63 -1.44 -11.42
C SER A 85 3.48 -2.90 -11.84
N GLY A 86 4.58 -3.56 -12.16
CA GLY A 86 4.68 -5.02 -12.26
C GLY A 86 5.26 -5.62 -10.99
N TRP A 87 5.67 -6.88 -11.09
CA TRP A 87 6.37 -7.56 -10.00
C TRP A 87 7.83 -7.13 -9.93
N SER A 88 8.36 -6.81 -8.74
CA SER A 88 9.71 -6.32 -8.54
C SER A 88 10.42 -6.91 -7.31
N MET A 89 9.95 -8.04 -6.80
CA MET A 89 10.48 -8.71 -5.59
C MET A 89 10.62 -7.77 -4.38
N GLY A 90 9.79 -6.76 -4.29
CA GLY A 90 9.84 -5.84 -3.17
C GLY A 90 10.89 -4.74 -3.27
N ALA A 91 11.49 -4.47 -4.42
CA ALA A 91 12.41 -3.35 -4.61
C ALA A 91 11.75 -2.20 -5.40
N GLY A 92 11.85 -0.99 -4.86
CA GLY A 92 11.29 0.23 -5.44
C GLY A 92 9.76 0.28 -5.45
N SER A 93 9.16 1.39 -5.09
CA SER A 93 7.72 1.61 -5.17
C SER A 93 7.40 2.84 -6.01
N ARG A 94 6.42 2.73 -6.90
CA ARG A 94 5.84 3.87 -7.64
C ARG A 94 4.67 4.50 -6.91
N VAL A 95 4.24 3.90 -5.80
CA VAL A 95 3.19 4.40 -4.93
C VAL A 95 3.82 4.82 -3.62
N LEU A 96 3.67 6.10 -3.28
CA LEU A 96 4.15 6.64 -2.02
C LEU A 96 3.16 6.32 -0.90
N VAL A 97 3.66 5.74 0.18
CA VAL A 97 2.86 5.50 1.38
C VAL A 97 3.25 6.51 2.45
N LEU A 98 2.25 7.19 3.01
CA LEU A 98 2.40 8.21 4.04
C LEU A 98 1.71 7.76 5.33
N LEU A 99 2.32 8.07 6.45
CA LEU A 99 1.68 8.04 7.77
C LEU A 99 1.76 9.44 8.40
N ASP A 100 0.60 10.04 8.69
CA ASP A 100 0.47 11.37 9.29
C ASP A 100 1.19 12.49 8.48
N GLY A 101 1.23 12.31 7.15
CA GLY A 101 1.77 13.30 6.20
C GLY A 101 3.25 13.15 5.87
N LEU A 102 3.98 12.22 6.48
CA LEU A 102 5.38 11.93 6.16
C LEU A 102 5.53 10.55 5.51
N PRO A 103 6.48 10.38 4.55
CA PRO A 103 6.78 9.10 3.92
C PRO A 103 7.07 8.01 4.95
N LEU A 104 6.53 6.81 4.71
CA LEU A 104 6.79 5.61 5.49
C LEU A 104 7.20 4.48 4.55
N LEU A 105 8.34 4.69 3.89
CA LEU A 105 9.03 3.73 3.05
C LEU A 105 10.30 3.26 3.76
N THR A 106 10.74 2.04 3.46
CA THR A 106 12.03 1.55 3.94
C THR A 106 13.17 2.31 3.27
N PRO A 107 14.21 2.73 4.02
CA PRO A 107 15.28 3.56 3.46
C PRO A 107 16.12 2.88 2.37
N ASP A 108 16.23 1.56 2.43
CA ASP A 108 17.04 0.72 1.54
C ASP A 108 16.35 0.38 0.22
N ALA A 109 15.16 -0.16 0.29
CA ALA A 109 14.42 -0.68 -0.87
C ALA A 109 13.31 0.24 -1.38
N GLY A 110 12.99 1.32 -0.65
CA GLY A 110 11.89 2.21 -1.01
C GLY A 110 10.51 1.54 -0.97
N ASN A 111 10.35 0.48 -0.17
CA ASN A 111 9.09 -0.23 -0.01
C ASN A 111 8.24 0.34 1.11
N ALA A 112 6.93 0.15 1.03
CA ALA A 112 6.03 0.50 2.11
C ALA A 112 6.33 -0.32 3.38
N ALA A 113 6.55 0.37 4.49
CA ALA A 113 6.81 -0.25 5.79
C ALA A 113 5.49 -0.67 6.47
N TRP A 114 4.77 -1.62 5.85
CA TRP A 114 3.43 -2.05 6.28
C TRP A 114 3.34 -2.48 7.75
N GLY A 115 4.40 -3.04 8.29
CA GLY A 115 4.45 -3.44 9.70
C GLY A 115 4.20 -2.30 10.68
N PHE A 116 4.52 -1.05 10.30
CA PHE A 116 4.26 0.14 11.10
C PHE A 116 2.83 0.68 10.99
N MET A 117 2.02 0.20 10.05
CA MET A 117 0.69 0.78 9.84
C MET A 117 -0.23 0.45 11.03
N PRO A 118 -0.74 1.47 11.72
CA PRO A 118 -1.47 1.30 12.98
C PRO A 118 -2.94 0.91 12.73
N VAL A 119 -3.20 -0.29 12.22
CA VAL A 119 -4.55 -0.79 11.87
C VAL A 119 -5.54 -0.62 13.02
N GLU A 120 -5.05 -0.74 14.27
CA GLU A 120 -5.83 -0.58 15.50
C GLU A 120 -6.25 0.86 15.79
N ALA A 121 -5.55 1.84 15.22
CA ALA A 121 -5.73 3.27 15.49
C ALA A 121 -5.71 4.12 14.21
N ILE A 122 -6.19 3.58 13.09
CA ILE A 122 -6.40 4.36 11.86
C ILE A 122 -7.69 5.16 12.00
N ASP A 123 -7.61 6.44 11.63
CA ASP A 123 -8.72 7.38 11.56
C ASP A 123 -9.23 7.56 10.13
N GLN A 124 -8.33 7.56 9.15
CA GLN A 124 -8.66 7.72 7.73
C GLN A 124 -7.58 7.14 6.84
N VAL A 125 -7.98 6.56 5.70
CA VAL A 125 -7.09 6.16 4.62
C VAL A 125 -7.56 6.83 3.33
N GLU A 126 -6.68 7.61 2.72
CA GLU A 126 -6.91 8.32 1.46
C GLU A 126 -5.99 7.74 0.38
N VAL A 127 -6.51 7.50 -0.82
CA VAL A 127 -5.74 7.02 -1.97
C VAL A 127 -5.88 7.98 -3.13
N ILE A 128 -4.78 8.62 -3.52
CA ILE A 128 -4.68 9.36 -4.78
C ILE A 128 -4.29 8.39 -5.89
N LYS A 129 -4.98 8.45 -7.01
CA LYS A 129 -4.73 7.61 -8.18
C LYS A 129 -4.13 8.44 -9.32
N GLY A 130 -2.91 8.12 -9.70
CA GLY A 130 -2.12 8.83 -10.71
C GLY A 130 -0.97 9.65 -10.13
N ALA A 131 -0.22 10.32 -10.97
CA ALA A 131 0.98 11.04 -10.59
C ALA A 131 0.72 12.17 -9.57
N ALA A 132 1.49 12.19 -8.48
CA ALA A 132 1.40 13.18 -7.41
C ALA A 132 2.77 13.71 -6.96
N SER A 133 3.82 13.53 -7.77
CA SER A 133 5.18 13.92 -7.39
C SER A 133 5.35 15.43 -7.20
N SER A 134 4.55 16.26 -7.86
CA SER A 134 4.55 17.71 -7.62
C SER A 134 4.18 18.09 -6.17
N SER A 135 3.36 17.28 -5.50
CA SER A 135 2.99 17.48 -4.10
C SER A 135 3.91 16.74 -3.12
N TYR A 136 4.36 15.53 -3.49
CA TYR A 136 4.98 14.59 -2.55
C TYR A 136 6.37 14.11 -2.95
N GLY A 137 6.84 14.39 -4.18
CA GLY A 137 8.17 14.05 -4.66
C GLY A 137 8.29 12.64 -5.22
N SER A 138 9.53 12.15 -5.21
CA SER A 138 9.90 10.82 -5.68
C SER A 138 9.04 9.73 -5.05
N SER A 139 8.78 8.63 -5.78
CA SER A 139 7.89 7.52 -5.42
C SER A 139 6.39 7.82 -5.47
N ALA A 140 5.96 9.07 -5.64
CA ALA A 140 4.56 9.40 -5.92
C ALA A 140 4.28 9.45 -7.43
N LEU A 141 4.92 8.59 -8.21
CA LEU A 141 4.84 8.54 -9.68
C LEU A 141 3.50 7.97 -10.15
N ASN A 142 2.94 7.00 -9.42
CA ASN A 142 1.69 6.32 -9.79
C ASN A 142 0.56 6.48 -8.78
N GLY A 143 0.81 7.13 -7.67
CA GLY A 143 -0.18 7.45 -6.65
C GLY A 143 0.38 7.61 -5.25
N VAL A 144 -0.53 7.90 -4.32
CA VAL A 144 -0.22 8.08 -2.89
C VAL A 144 -1.28 7.36 -2.06
N ILE A 145 -0.84 6.61 -1.06
CA ILE A 145 -1.69 6.06 -0.01
C ILE A 145 -1.34 6.80 1.28
N HIS A 146 -2.28 7.58 1.79
CA HIS A 146 -2.07 8.35 3.01
C HIS A 146 -2.94 7.80 4.14
N MET A 147 -2.32 7.34 5.19
CA MET A 147 -2.97 6.89 6.41
C MET A 147 -2.82 7.94 7.49
N ARG A 148 -3.94 8.25 8.10
CA ARG A 148 -4.00 9.13 9.27
C ARG A 148 -4.31 8.27 10.48
N SER A 149 -3.47 8.33 11.50
CA SER A 149 -3.72 7.65 12.75
C SER A 149 -4.46 8.56 13.73
N TRP A 150 -5.05 7.96 14.77
CA TRP A 150 -5.79 8.69 15.79
C TRP A 150 -5.05 9.94 16.27
N GLU A 151 -5.80 11.00 16.44
CA GLU A 151 -5.38 12.20 17.16
C GLU A 151 -5.94 12.14 18.59
N PRO A 152 -5.33 12.85 19.56
CA PRO A 152 -5.85 12.93 20.92
C PRO A 152 -7.30 13.42 20.94
N SER A 153 -8.18 12.59 21.50
CA SER A 153 -9.64 12.87 21.67
C SER A 153 -9.91 13.76 22.88
N SER A 154 -11.06 14.42 22.92
CA SER A 154 -11.50 15.21 24.08
C SER A 154 -11.88 14.33 25.27
N ASP A 155 -12.35 13.13 24.98
CA ASP A 155 -12.77 12.15 25.97
C ASP A 155 -11.91 10.89 25.84
N LEU A 156 -11.85 10.10 26.92
CA LEU A 156 -11.12 8.84 26.91
C LEU A 156 -11.70 7.89 25.85
N ARG A 157 -10.94 7.63 24.81
CA ARG A 157 -11.24 6.68 23.76
C ARG A 157 -10.39 5.44 23.93
N VAL A 158 -11.02 4.26 23.97
CA VAL A 158 -10.34 2.99 24.15
C VAL A 158 -10.85 1.98 23.13
N ARG A 159 -9.94 1.25 22.49
CA ARG A 159 -10.28 0.11 21.67
C ARG A 159 -9.32 -1.04 21.98
N VAL A 160 -9.87 -2.23 22.25
CA VAL A 160 -9.10 -3.46 22.43
C VAL A 160 -9.76 -4.55 21.62
N ALA A 161 -9.00 -5.23 20.76
CA ALA A 161 -9.49 -6.33 19.97
C ALA A 161 -8.56 -7.54 20.07
N THR A 162 -9.13 -8.70 20.36
CA THR A 162 -8.44 -9.99 20.23
C THR A 162 -9.05 -10.78 19.09
N PHE A 163 -8.22 -11.41 18.28
CA PHE A 163 -8.67 -12.16 17.12
C PHE A 163 -7.87 -13.42 16.89
N GLY A 164 -8.50 -14.39 16.22
CA GLY A 164 -7.86 -15.61 15.78
C GLY A 164 -8.54 -16.18 14.56
N SER A 165 -7.79 -16.87 13.71
CA SER A 165 -8.32 -17.61 12.58
C SER A 165 -7.53 -18.88 12.30
N VAL A 166 -8.21 -19.86 11.68
CA VAL A 166 -7.66 -21.16 11.32
C VAL A 166 -7.74 -21.32 9.80
N TYR A 167 -6.67 -21.77 9.19
CA TYR A 167 -6.61 -22.11 7.76
C TYR A 167 -7.26 -23.48 7.54
N SER A 168 -8.09 -23.57 6.51
CA SER A 168 -8.62 -24.84 6.00
C SER A 168 -7.52 -25.61 5.27
N GLN A 169 -7.69 -26.92 5.15
CA GLN A 169 -6.84 -27.71 4.27
C GLN A 169 -7.00 -27.26 2.80
N PRO A 170 -5.94 -27.35 2.00
CA PRO A 170 -6.01 -27.05 0.57
C PRO A 170 -6.96 -28.02 -0.16
N LYS A 171 -7.51 -27.60 -1.29
CA LYS A 171 -8.37 -28.47 -2.12
C LYS A 171 -7.63 -29.66 -2.71
N MET A 172 -6.37 -29.46 -3.09
CA MET A 172 -5.54 -30.53 -3.61
C MET A 172 -4.84 -31.23 -2.46
N THR A 173 -5.11 -32.52 -2.28
CA THR A 173 -4.54 -33.32 -1.20
C THR A 173 -3.00 -33.37 -1.25
N SER A 174 -2.42 -33.32 -2.44
CA SER A 174 -0.97 -33.27 -2.63
C SER A 174 -0.31 -32.02 -2.05
N MET A 175 -1.06 -30.93 -1.86
CA MET A 175 -0.59 -29.69 -1.23
C MET A 175 -0.68 -29.73 0.30
N GLN A 176 -1.29 -30.77 0.87
CA GLN A 176 -1.43 -30.93 2.32
C GLN A 176 -0.09 -31.39 2.91
N TRP A 177 0.61 -30.48 3.55
CA TRP A 177 1.90 -30.74 4.18
C TRP A 177 1.81 -30.89 5.71
N SER A 178 0.66 -30.59 6.31
CA SER A 178 0.43 -30.68 7.76
C SER A 178 -0.95 -31.23 8.06
N ASP A 179 -1.01 -32.21 9.00
CA ASP A 179 -2.26 -32.74 9.54
C ASP A 179 -2.81 -31.88 10.69
N LYS A 180 -1.98 -30.98 11.23
CA LYS A 180 -2.38 -30.09 12.33
C LYS A 180 -2.98 -28.81 11.78
N PRO A 181 -4.10 -28.32 12.37
CA PRO A 181 -4.63 -27.02 12.02
C PRO A 181 -3.58 -25.92 12.21
N ARG A 182 -3.43 -25.07 11.21
CA ARG A 182 -2.55 -23.90 11.24
C ARG A 182 -3.42 -22.67 11.36
N GLY A 183 -2.92 -21.65 12.02
CA GLY A 183 -3.71 -20.44 12.22
C GLY A 183 -2.89 -19.23 12.56
N GLN A 184 -3.58 -18.13 12.68
CA GLN A 184 -3.03 -16.83 13.07
C GLN A 184 -3.91 -16.19 14.12
N GLY A 185 -3.35 -15.30 14.93
CA GLY A 185 -4.09 -14.54 15.92
C GLY A 185 -3.27 -13.44 16.56
N GLY A 186 -3.94 -12.59 17.32
CA GLY A 186 -3.28 -11.46 17.93
C GLY A 186 -4.16 -10.65 18.86
N LEU A 187 -3.52 -9.62 19.41
CA LEU A 187 -4.11 -8.59 20.25
C LEU A 187 -3.78 -7.23 19.64
N GLN A 188 -4.79 -6.38 19.51
CA GLN A 188 -4.68 -4.98 19.11
C GLN A 188 -5.30 -4.11 20.21
N TRP A 189 -4.70 -2.97 20.48
CA TRP A 189 -5.23 -2.03 21.43
C TRP A 189 -4.84 -0.61 21.09
N ALA A 190 -5.73 0.34 21.38
CA ALA A 190 -5.52 1.77 21.20
C ALA A 190 -6.22 2.53 22.32
N MET A 191 -5.58 3.58 22.80
CA MET A 191 -6.11 4.49 23.83
C MET A 191 -5.73 5.91 23.47
N SER A 192 -6.66 6.84 23.69
CA SER A 192 -6.46 8.27 23.43
C SER A 192 -7.24 9.09 24.43
N ASP A 193 -6.64 10.20 24.87
CA ASP A 193 -7.29 11.14 25.78
C ASP A 193 -6.63 12.51 25.66
N SER A 194 -7.33 13.57 26.15
CA SER A 194 -6.72 14.87 26.35
C SER A 194 -7.26 15.56 27.58
N HIS A 195 -6.36 16.23 28.29
CA HIS A 195 -6.68 17.04 29.46
C HIS A 195 -6.06 18.42 29.35
N GLY A 196 -6.90 19.46 29.34
CA GLY A 196 -6.45 20.83 29.12
C GLY A 196 -5.75 20.99 27.77
N ASN A 197 -4.50 21.46 27.79
CA ASN A 197 -3.68 21.65 26.59
C ASN A 197 -2.87 20.41 26.17
N HIS A 198 -2.98 19.33 26.89
CA HIS A 198 -2.22 18.10 26.69
C HIS A 198 -3.10 16.98 26.15
N GLY A 199 -2.61 16.28 25.15
CA GLY A 199 -3.29 15.10 24.62
C GLY A 199 -2.30 14.01 24.28
N TRP A 200 -2.75 12.76 24.34
CA TRP A 200 -1.91 11.62 24.05
C TRP A 200 -2.69 10.52 23.32
N VAL A 201 -1.99 9.74 22.54
CA VAL A 201 -2.46 8.49 21.93
C VAL A 201 -1.39 7.42 22.16
N VAL A 202 -1.80 6.25 22.58
CA VAL A 202 -0.92 5.10 22.68
C VAL A 202 -1.65 3.89 22.09
N HIS A 203 -0.97 3.15 21.24
CA HIS A 203 -1.57 1.96 20.61
C HIS A 203 -0.50 0.94 20.23
N GLY A 204 -0.94 -0.30 20.06
CA GLY A 204 -0.02 -1.37 19.72
C GLY A 204 -0.72 -2.64 19.29
N GLN A 205 0.09 -3.56 18.80
CA GLN A 205 -0.34 -4.88 18.34
C GLN A 205 0.70 -5.93 18.68
N GLN A 206 0.22 -7.11 19.00
CA GLN A 206 0.97 -8.35 18.97
C GLN A 206 0.28 -9.32 18.02
N PHE A 207 1.04 -9.92 17.09
CA PHE A 207 0.52 -10.82 16.07
C PHE A 207 1.40 -12.05 15.92
N LYS A 208 0.76 -13.20 15.73
CA LYS A 208 1.42 -14.46 15.41
C LYS A 208 0.67 -15.17 14.29
N ASP A 209 1.40 -15.60 13.26
CA ASP A 209 0.93 -16.46 12.18
C ASP A 209 1.82 -17.70 12.10
N GLN A 210 1.20 -18.87 12.09
CA GLN A 210 1.91 -20.13 11.92
C GLN A 210 2.18 -20.45 10.43
N GLY A 211 1.62 -19.63 9.52
CA GLY A 211 1.73 -19.79 8.07
C GLY A 211 0.90 -20.96 7.52
N TYR A 212 0.44 -20.78 6.28
CA TYR A 212 -0.28 -21.83 5.54
C TYR A 212 0.64 -22.65 4.62
N GLN A 213 1.87 -22.23 4.41
CA GLN A 213 2.92 -22.98 3.69
C GLN A 213 3.93 -23.55 4.67
N LEU A 214 4.60 -24.63 4.29
CA LEU A 214 5.67 -25.22 5.07
C LEU A 214 6.78 -24.19 5.33
N GLY A 215 7.22 -24.09 6.59
CA GLY A 215 8.27 -23.17 7.01
C GLY A 215 7.86 -21.70 7.13
N LEU A 216 6.73 -21.26 6.59
CA LEU A 216 6.25 -19.90 6.78
C LEU A 216 5.80 -19.65 8.21
N ARG A 217 6.16 -18.52 8.76
CA ARG A 217 5.68 -18.03 10.06
C ARG A 217 5.88 -16.52 10.18
N GLU A 218 5.16 -15.91 11.07
CA GLU A 218 5.40 -14.54 11.51
C GLU A 218 5.10 -14.39 13.00
N LEU A 219 5.96 -13.69 13.70
CA LEU A 219 5.72 -13.11 15.01
C LEU A 219 6.08 -11.65 14.92
N SER A 220 5.14 -10.76 15.22
CA SER A 220 5.41 -9.33 15.17
C SER A 220 4.76 -8.57 16.33
N GLN A 221 5.38 -7.47 16.70
CA GLN A 221 4.95 -6.57 17.76
C GLN A 221 5.21 -5.14 17.32
N ARG A 222 4.26 -4.23 17.58
CA ARG A 222 4.44 -2.79 17.39
C ARG A 222 3.85 -2.00 18.55
N LEU A 223 4.45 -0.85 18.79
CA LEU A 223 4.00 0.13 19.78
C LEU A 223 4.17 1.51 19.16
N HIS A 224 3.15 2.35 19.29
CA HIS A 224 3.15 3.75 18.88
C HIS A 224 2.75 4.64 20.03
N LEU A 225 3.37 5.81 20.08
CA LEU A 225 3.11 6.88 21.04
C LEU A 225 2.99 8.20 20.29
N LYS A 226 1.96 8.99 20.61
CA LYS A 226 1.83 10.39 20.21
C LYS A 226 1.54 11.23 21.44
N TYR A 227 2.15 12.38 21.51
CA TYR A 227 1.84 13.41 22.50
C TYR A 227 1.71 14.75 21.82
N ARG A 228 0.69 15.49 22.20
CA ARG A 228 0.37 16.80 21.65
C ARG A 228 0.22 17.81 22.79
N TYR A 229 0.85 18.98 22.61
CA TYR A 229 0.72 20.11 23.48
C TYR A 229 0.25 21.35 22.71
N LYS A 230 -0.82 21.99 23.18
CA LYS A 230 -1.38 23.21 22.60
C LYS A 230 -1.19 24.38 23.57
N PRO A 231 0.00 25.06 23.57
CA PRO A 231 0.24 26.19 24.45
C PRO A 231 -0.73 27.35 24.19
N SER A 232 -1.31 27.42 23.00
CA SER A 232 -2.33 28.40 22.62
C SER A 232 -3.23 27.85 21.51
N SER A 233 -4.33 28.54 21.21
CA SER A 233 -5.19 28.22 20.06
C SER A 233 -4.46 28.35 18.69
N ARG A 234 -3.31 29.04 18.66
CA ARG A 234 -2.52 29.28 17.44
C ARG A 234 -1.32 28.37 17.31
N THR A 235 -0.94 27.64 18.36
CA THR A 235 0.27 26.83 18.37
C THR A 235 -0.02 25.43 18.84
N GLU A 236 0.44 24.47 18.08
CA GLU A 236 0.43 23.03 18.41
C GLU A 236 1.85 22.48 18.25
N VAL A 237 2.32 21.76 19.26
CA VAL A 237 3.58 21.02 19.25
C VAL A 237 3.26 19.56 19.51
N GLY A 238 3.81 18.66 18.73
CA GLY A 238 3.62 17.23 18.92
C GLY A 238 4.92 16.45 18.79
N VAL A 239 4.99 15.36 19.53
CA VAL A 239 6.05 14.36 19.39
C VAL A 239 5.40 12.99 19.18
N HIS A 240 6.07 12.14 18.41
CA HIS A 240 5.61 10.78 18.15
C HIS A 240 6.78 9.81 18.06
N ALA A 241 6.56 8.58 18.47
CA ALA A 241 7.55 7.51 18.36
C ALA A 241 6.84 6.18 18.11
N ALA A 242 7.53 5.28 17.43
CA ALA A 242 7.05 3.92 17.25
C ALA A 242 8.19 2.92 17.17
N THR A 243 7.89 1.67 17.56
CA THR A 243 8.77 0.53 17.36
C THR A 243 8.00 -0.61 16.71
N TYR A 244 8.69 -1.36 15.86
CA TYR A 244 8.19 -2.57 15.24
C TYR A 244 9.27 -3.65 15.26
N HIS A 245 8.93 -4.80 15.80
CA HIS A 245 9.78 -5.98 15.81
C HIS A 245 9.09 -7.12 15.09
N SER A 246 9.83 -7.86 14.28
CA SER A 246 9.31 -9.02 13.57
C SER A 246 10.32 -10.15 13.47
N ASP A 247 9.84 -11.38 13.61
CA ASP A 247 10.53 -12.64 13.27
C ASP A 247 9.66 -13.31 12.21
N ARG A 248 10.15 -13.37 10.97
CA ARG A 248 9.42 -13.90 9.84
C ARG A 248 10.24 -14.96 9.12
N ALA A 249 9.54 -15.96 8.61
CA ALA A 249 10.07 -16.90 7.66
C ALA A 249 9.24 -16.80 6.38
N THR A 250 9.91 -16.57 5.25
CA THR A 250 9.27 -16.40 3.94
C THR A 250 9.90 -17.33 2.91
N SER A 251 9.12 -17.71 1.90
CA SER A 251 9.60 -18.43 0.74
C SER A 251 9.20 -17.70 -0.53
N LEU A 252 10.08 -17.70 -1.53
CA LEU A 252 9.82 -17.05 -2.79
C LEU A 252 9.11 -17.97 -3.78
N LEU A 253 9.55 -19.21 -3.89
CA LEU A 253 9.12 -20.17 -4.91
C LEU A 253 8.67 -21.47 -4.27
N TRP A 254 7.69 -22.15 -4.90
CA TRP A 254 7.30 -23.51 -4.54
C TRP A 254 8.26 -24.57 -5.08
N GLU A 255 8.19 -25.77 -4.50
CA GLU A 255 8.91 -26.95 -4.99
C GLU A 255 8.35 -27.43 -6.35
N ASP A 256 7.02 -27.49 -6.46
CA ASP A 256 6.25 -27.85 -7.66
C ASP A 256 4.82 -27.35 -7.50
N TYR A 257 4.10 -27.06 -8.58
CA TYR A 257 2.70 -26.66 -8.51
C TYR A 257 1.81 -27.66 -7.74
N ARG A 258 2.07 -28.97 -7.89
CA ARG A 258 1.31 -30.02 -7.17
C ARG A 258 1.58 -30.02 -5.67
N TYR A 259 2.68 -29.49 -5.23
CA TYR A 259 3.10 -29.28 -3.85
C TYR A 259 3.23 -27.79 -3.52
N GLY A 260 2.36 -26.96 -4.08
CA GLY A 260 2.52 -25.49 -4.11
C GLY A 260 2.56 -24.80 -2.73
N TYR A 261 2.31 -25.53 -1.64
CA TYR A 261 2.53 -25.07 -0.27
C TYR A 261 3.81 -25.60 0.36
N THR A 262 4.64 -26.30 -0.39
CA THR A 262 5.99 -26.66 -0.01
C THR A 262 6.99 -25.76 -0.74
N PRO A 263 7.90 -25.05 -0.05
CA PRO A 263 8.92 -24.22 -0.69
C PRO A 263 9.91 -25.05 -1.50
N LEU A 264 10.47 -24.45 -2.56
CA LEU A 264 11.55 -25.03 -3.37
C LEU A 264 12.79 -25.37 -2.53
N ASP A 265 13.09 -24.52 -1.55
CA ASP A 265 14.13 -24.76 -0.57
C ASP A 265 13.48 -24.95 0.81
N SER A 266 13.84 -26.05 1.50
CA SER A 266 13.34 -26.32 2.85
C SER A 266 13.80 -25.26 3.87
N SER A 267 14.83 -24.48 3.55
CA SER A 267 15.27 -23.31 4.29
C SER A 267 14.44 -22.08 3.90
N ALA A 268 13.31 -21.87 4.56
CA ALA A 268 12.64 -20.58 4.48
C ALA A 268 13.60 -19.46 4.93
N THR A 269 13.67 -18.37 4.16
CA THR A 269 14.48 -17.21 4.55
C THR A 269 13.95 -16.64 5.86
N LEU A 270 14.75 -16.72 6.91
CA LEU A 270 14.46 -16.13 8.20
C LEU A 270 14.88 -14.67 8.20
N THR A 271 13.98 -13.78 8.62
CA THR A 271 14.28 -12.37 8.81
C THR A 271 13.80 -11.92 10.17
N LYS A 272 14.75 -11.43 10.98
CA LYS A 272 14.46 -10.73 12.23
C LYS A 272 14.63 -9.24 11.97
N GLY A 273 13.56 -8.48 12.11
CA GLY A 273 13.54 -7.05 11.87
C GLY A 273 13.27 -6.27 13.14
N ALA A 274 14.05 -5.22 13.35
CA ALA A 274 13.78 -4.18 14.33
C ALA A 274 13.78 -2.84 13.62
N THR A 275 12.67 -2.15 13.67
CA THR A 275 12.54 -0.81 13.07
C THR A 275 11.91 0.13 14.09
N TRP A 276 12.34 1.37 14.10
CA TRP A 276 11.78 2.41 14.95
C TRP A 276 11.70 3.74 14.18
N TYR A 277 10.81 4.60 14.60
CA TYR A 277 10.87 6.00 14.25
C TYR A 277 10.57 6.88 15.46
N MET A 278 11.11 8.09 15.43
CA MET A 278 10.75 9.19 16.31
C MET A 278 10.61 10.47 15.50
N GLY A 279 9.76 11.36 15.94
CA GLY A 279 9.58 12.62 15.25
C GLY A 279 8.88 13.68 16.09
N ALA A 280 8.88 14.88 15.55
CA ALA A 280 8.21 16.02 16.15
C ALA A 280 7.57 16.89 15.08
N HIS A 281 6.54 17.63 15.46
CA HIS A 281 5.96 18.65 14.60
C HIS A 281 5.58 19.90 15.38
N VAL A 282 5.61 21.01 14.67
CA VAL A 282 5.09 22.29 15.15
C VAL A 282 4.14 22.85 14.09
N LYS A 283 2.93 23.24 14.52
CA LYS A 283 2.00 24.02 13.72
C LYS A 283 1.82 25.38 14.39
N HIS A 284 1.93 26.44 13.62
CA HIS A 284 1.79 27.81 14.16
C HIS A 284 1.06 28.73 13.20
N LEU A 285 -0.03 29.33 13.67
CA LEU A 285 -0.79 30.32 12.93
C LEU A 285 -0.33 31.72 13.27
N GLN A 286 0.29 32.41 12.30
CA GLN A 286 0.80 33.77 12.44
C GLN A 286 0.30 34.65 11.29
N ASN A 287 -0.41 35.73 11.61
CA ASN A 287 -0.87 36.71 10.62
C ASN A 287 -1.62 36.08 9.42
N GLY A 288 -2.52 35.11 9.70
CA GLY A 288 -3.29 34.40 8.67
C GLY A 288 -2.48 33.34 7.89
N ARG A 289 -1.22 33.13 8.24
CA ARG A 289 -0.34 32.12 7.63
C ARG A 289 -0.20 30.92 8.57
N MET A 290 -0.47 29.72 8.07
CA MET A 290 -0.27 28.47 8.82
C MET A 290 1.09 27.90 8.47
N HIS A 291 2.00 27.90 9.41
CA HIS A 291 3.31 27.27 9.33
C HIS A 291 3.25 25.87 9.91
N LYS A 292 3.79 24.88 9.20
CA LYS A 292 3.93 23.51 9.67
C LYS A 292 5.35 23.04 9.43
N LEU A 293 6.01 22.60 10.48
CA LEU A 293 7.33 21.96 10.44
C LEU A 293 7.20 20.56 11.01
N GLN A 294 7.68 19.56 10.28
CA GLN A 294 7.69 18.16 10.71
C GLN A 294 9.10 17.59 10.55
N TRP A 295 9.54 16.84 11.52
CA TRP A 295 10.76 16.06 11.48
C TRP A 295 10.47 14.61 11.85
N ARG A 296 11.13 13.66 11.17
CA ARG A 296 11.13 12.23 11.53
C ARG A 296 12.52 11.65 11.31
N SER A 297 12.94 10.82 12.25
CA SER A 297 14.09 9.93 12.13
C SER A 297 13.61 8.49 12.20
N THR A 298 14.06 7.66 11.25
CA THR A 298 13.68 6.23 11.16
C THR A 298 14.95 5.40 11.12
N GLY A 299 15.05 4.42 12.02
CA GLY A 299 16.11 3.43 12.03
C GLY A 299 15.56 2.03 11.72
N MET A 300 16.33 1.24 11.01
CA MET A 300 16.01 -0.14 10.63
C MET A 300 17.23 -1.03 10.83
N ASP A 301 17.00 -2.20 11.42
CA ASP A 301 17.97 -3.29 11.52
C ASP A 301 17.24 -4.58 11.16
N ASN A 302 17.60 -5.16 10.04
CA ASN A 302 17.06 -6.42 9.55
C ASN A 302 18.19 -7.45 9.45
N GLN A 303 18.05 -8.55 10.17
CA GLN A 303 18.94 -9.70 10.12
C GLN A 303 18.26 -10.77 9.27
N SER A 304 18.80 -11.06 8.10
CA SER A 304 18.26 -12.05 7.16
C SER A 304 19.31 -13.10 6.84
N GLY A 305 18.89 -14.36 6.72
CA GLY A 305 19.73 -15.48 6.27
C GLY A 305 19.78 -16.63 7.27
N LEU A 306 20.20 -17.76 6.77
CA LEU A 306 20.67 -18.90 7.53
C LEU A 306 22.16 -18.75 7.78
N ASP A 307 22.68 -19.42 8.81
CA ASP A 307 24.03 -19.29 9.41
C ASP A 307 25.24 -19.03 8.48
N SER A 308 25.15 -19.37 7.19
CA SER A 308 26.22 -19.15 6.21
C SER A 308 26.00 -17.95 5.27
N ASN A 309 24.78 -17.44 5.15
CA ASN A 309 24.42 -16.33 4.26
C ASN A 309 23.77 -15.20 5.06
N ASN A 310 24.59 -14.36 5.68
CA ASN A 310 24.11 -13.20 6.43
C ASN A 310 23.81 -12.03 5.47
N TYR A 311 22.53 -11.75 5.21
CA TYR A 311 22.06 -10.62 4.41
C TYR A 311 21.49 -9.50 5.32
N SER A 312 22.20 -9.15 6.38
CA SER A 312 21.77 -8.11 7.30
C SER A 312 21.82 -6.73 6.65
N THR A 313 20.86 -5.90 6.97
CA THR A 313 20.76 -4.51 6.52
C THR A 313 20.46 -3.60 7.70
N ALA A 314 21.30 -2.60 7.92
CA ALA A 314 21.05 -1.51 8.84
C ALA A 314 20.87 -0.20 8.07
N ALA A 315 19.88 0.62 8.45
CA ALA A 315 19.65 1.90 7.81
C ALA A 315 19.16 2.95 8.81
N LEU A 316 19.55 4.20 8.58
CA LEU A 316 19.10 5.37 9.33
C LEU A 316 18.70 6.46 8.35
N GLN A 317 17.49 6.99 8.50
CA GLN A 317 16.95 8.07 7.67
C GLN A 317 16.46 9.23 8.51
N HIS A 318 16.75 10.44 8.08
CA HIS A 318 16.21 11.69 8.63
C HIS A 318 15.39 12.41 7.56
N MET A 319 14.25 12.97 7.96
CA MET A 319 13.35 13.74 7.11
C MET A 319 12.96 15.04 7.79
N LEU A 320 12.89 16.12 7.01
CA LEU A 320 12.40 17.41 7.44
C LEU A 320 11.46 17.96 6.37
N ASP A 321 10.24 18.31 6.75
CA ASP A 321 9.24 18.92 5.87
C ASP A 321 8.74 20.22 6.50
N TYR A 322 8.94 21.32 5.80
CA TYR A 322 8.36 22.61 6.17
C TYR A 322 7.38 23.04 5.11
N SER A 323 6.22 23.50 5.52
CA SER A 323 5.21 24.06 4.63
C SER A 323 4.52 25.28 5.26
N MET A 324 4.12 26.21 4.42
CA MET A 324 3.36 27.40 4.77
C MET A 324 2.14 27.52 3.88
N GLN A 325 0.96 27.61 4.49
CA GLN A 325 -0.30 27.91 3.82
C GLN A 325 -0.64 29.39 4.03
N TYR A 326 -0.99 30.08 2.97
CA TYR A 326 -1.28 31.51 2.99
C TYR A 326 -2.14 31.94 1.81
N GLN A 327 -2.79 33.09 1.89
CA GLN A 327 -3.56 33.65 0.78
C GLN A 327 -2.86 34.87 0.14
N VAL A 328 -2.98 34.95 -1.19
CA VAL A 328 -2.55 36.11 -1.99
C VAL A 328 -3.75 36.56 -2.83
N GLY A 329 -4.43 37.60 -2.39
CA GLY A 329 -5.72 37.99 -3.00
C GLY A 329 -6.75 36.87 -2.87
N ALA A 330 -7.25 36.37 -4.01
CA ALA A 330 -8.21 35.27 -4.07
C ALA A 330 -7.55 33.89 -4.24
N VAL A 331 -6.23 33.82 -4.23
CA VAL A 331 -5.47 32.59 -4.46
C VAL A 331 -5.00 32.01 -3.14
N ASP A 332 -5.38 30.76 -2.87
CA ASP A 332 -4.85 29.96 -1.77
C ASP A 332 -3.52 29.34 -2.18
N MET A 333 -2.49 29.59 -1.39
CA MET A 333 -1.10 29.18 -1.66
C MET A 333 -0.61 28.20 -0.61
N LEU A 334 0.11 27.18 -1.06
CA LEU A 334 0.94 26.32 -0.23
C LEU A 334 2.36 26.31 -0.79
N SER A 335 3.35 26.70 0.01
CA SER A 335 4.75 26.62 -0.40
C SER A 335 5.56 25.92 0.68
N GLY A 336 6.65 25.26 0.29
CA GLY A 336 7.46 24.55 1.26
C GLY A 336 8.76 24.01 0.73
N VAL A 337 9.51 23.41 1.66
CA VAL A 337 10.76 22.70 1.38
C VAL A 337 10.74 21.35 2.07
N TYR A 338 11.36 20.37 1.43
CA TYR A 338 11.51 19.02 1.95
C TYR A 338 12.98 18.61 1.86
N PHE A 339 13.48 17.99 2.90
CA PHE A 339 14.80 17.39 2.93
C PHE A 339 14.73 16.00 3.52
N SER A 340 15.45 15.05 2.93
CA SER A 340 15.73 13.76 3.56
C SER A 340 17.13 13.29 3.25
N GLN A 341 17.69 12.54 4.18
CA GLN A 341 18.99 11.88 4.05
C GLN A 341 18.89 10.50 4.70
N ALA A 342 19.42 9.49 4.02
CA ALA A 342 19.53 8.14 4.56
C ALA A 342 20.94 7.61 4.35
N SER A 343 21.40 6.83 5.34
CA SER A 343 22.60 5.99 5.27
C SER A 343 22.20 4.55 5.50
N MET A 344 22.79 3.63 4.77
CA MET A 344 22.52 2.22 4.89
C MET A 344 23.75 1.38 4.66
N GLN A 345 23.81 0.27 5.37
CA GLN A 345 24.89 -0.70 5.31
C GLN A 345 24.31 -2.10 5.13
N SER A 346 24.80 -2.84 4.16
CA SER A 346 24.36 -4.22 3.93
C SER A 346 25.38 -5.01 3.12
N VAL A 347 25.60 -6.24 3.53
CA VAL A 347 26.32 -7.23 2.72
C VAL A 347 25.55 -7.49 1.40
N LEU A 348 24.22 -7.41 1.44
CA LEU A 348 23.35 -7.58 0.28
C LEU A 348 23.60 -6.51 -0.80
N PHE A 349 24.03 -5.31 -0.40
CA PHE A 349 24.32 -4.19 -1.29
C PHE A 349 25.82 -3.99 -1.52
N GLN A 350 26.67 -4.91 -1.01
CA GLN A 350 28.12 -4.89 -1.17
C GLN A 350 28.82 -3.69 -0.48
N GLY A 351 28.22 -3.10 0.55
CA GLY A 351 28.85 -2.01 1.30
C GLY A 351 27.88 -0.99 1.90
N ASP A 352 28.43 0.20 2.07
CA ASP A 352 27.76 1.36 2.64
C ASP A 352 27.25 2.27 1.52
N HIS A 353 25.99 2.71 1.64
CA HIS A 353 25.35 3.58 0.66
C HIS A 353 24.66 4.75 1.33
N GLN A 354 24.48 5.82 0.57
CA GLN A 354 23.82 7.04 1.01
C GLN A 354 22.79 7.49 -0.03
N SER A 355 21.69 8.03 0.46
CA SER A 355 20.73 8.73 -0.38
C SER A 355 20.33 10.06 0.23
N SER A 356 20.05 11.05 -0.61
CA SER A 356 19.55 12.34 -0.17
C SER A 356 18.53 12.90 -1.15
N ASN A 357 17.61 13.71 -0.63
CA ASN A 357 16.61 14.39 -1.41
C ASN A 357 16.38 15.79 -0.85
N LEU A 358 16.46 16.81 -1.71
CA LEU A 358 16.13 18.19 -1.41
C LEU A 358 15.10 18.68 -2.40
N ALA A 359 14.02 19.28 -1.90
CA ALA A 359 13.00 19.81 -2.77
C ALA A 359 12.42 21.13 -2.29
N ALA A 360 12.01 21.97 -3.23
CA ALA A 360 11.18 23.13 -3.01
C ALA A 360 9.90 23.01 -3.84
N PHE A 361 8.75 23.36 -3.28
CA PHE A 361 7.46 23.23 -3.95
C PHE A 361 6.54 24.40 -3.67
N THR A 362 5.65 24.66 -4.62
CA THR A 362 4.56 25.62 -4.44
C THR A 362 3.31 25.08 -5.15
N GLN A 363 2.16 25.39 -4.58
CA GLN A 363 0.84 25.10 -5.15
C GLN A 363 -0.04 26.33 -5.01
N ALA A 364 -0.90 26.56 -5.98
CA ALA A 364 -1.86 27.63 -6.02
C ALA A 364 -3.24 27.08 -6.34
N GLU A 365 -4.25 27.53 -5.64
CA GLU A 365 -5.66 27.21 -5.91
C GLU A 365 -6.47 28.48 -5.99
N LEU A 366 -7.34 28.53 -7.00
CA LEU A 366 -8.18 29.68 -7.30
C LEU A 366 -9.59 29.22 -7.66
N SER A 367 -10.57 29.70 -6.90
CA SER A 367 -12.00 29.54 -7.24
C SER A 367 -12.50 30.78 -7.97
N VAL A 368 -12.93 30.62 -9.23
CA VAL A 368 -13.43 31.71 -10.05
C VAL A 368 -14.62 31.24 -10.90
N GLN A 369 -15.74 31.94 -10.80
CA GLN A 369 -16.97 31.67 -11.56
C GLN A 369 -17.44 30.19 -11.49
N GLY A 370 -17.28 29.56 -10.32
CA GLY A 370 -17.66 28.18 -10.09
C GLY A 370 -16.71 27.13 -10.67
N TRP A 371 -15.53 27.56 -11.12
CA TRP A 371 -14.40 26.70 -11.44
C TRP A 371 -13.37 26.76 -10.32
N ASP A 372 -12.84 25.63 -9.93
CA ASP A 372 -11.69 25.50 -9.05
C ASP A 372 -10.49 25.08 -9.89
N LEU A 373 -9.50 25.96 -9.94
CA LEU A 373 -8.26 25.80 -10.68
C LEU A 373 -7.15 25.49 -9.70
N SER A 374 -6.35 24.47 -9.96
CA SER A 374 -5.16 24.16 -9.17
C SER A 374 -3.93 24.05 -10.07
N ALA A 375 -2.81 24.57 -9.60
CA ALA A 375 -1.51 24.42 -10.24
C ALA A 375 -0.44 24.15 -9.18
N GLY A 376 0.53 23.34 -9.50
CA GLY A 376 1.65 23.02 -8.61
C GLY A 376 2.93 22.84 -9.37
N LEU A 377 4.01 23.28 -8.75
CA LEU A 377 5.37 23.11 -9.25
C LEU A 377 6.26 22.64 -8.10
N ARG A 378 7.11 21.67 -8.37
CA ARG A 378 8.15 21.17 -7.47
C ARG A 378 9.44 21.02 -8.25
N TRP A 379 10.50 21.51 -7.68
CA TRP A 379 11.85 21.16 -8.08
C TRP A 379 12.43 20.22 -7.03
N GLU A 380 13.06 19.16 -7.49
CA GLU A 380 13.63 18.14 -6.61
C GLU A 380 15.00 17.71 -7.11
N GLN A 381 15.95 17.70 -6.21
CA GLN A 381 17.28 17.13 -6.37
C GLN A 381 17.35 15.86 -5.54
N ALA A 382 17.42 14.72 -6.22
CA ALA A 382 17.58 13.41 -5.58
C ALA A 382 18.95 12.82 -5.92
N ARG A 383 19.55 12.12 -4.95
CA ARG A 383 20.86 11.51 -5.09
C ARG A 383 20.89 10.15 -4.40
N VAL A 384 21.53 9.18 -5.04
CA VAL A 384 21.92 7.89 -4.46
C VAL A 384 23.38 7.66 -4.83
N ASP A 385 24.27 7.76 -3.85
CA ASP A 385 25.73 7.78 -4.05
C ASP A 385 26.16 8.78 -5.14
N ASP A 386 26.76 8.29 -6.22
CA ASP A 386 27.20 9.10 -7.35
C ASP A 386 26.09 9.43 -8.35
N MET A 387 25.00 8.67 -8.32
CA MET A 387 23.84 8.92 -9.18
C MET A 387 23.04 10.12 -8.68
N SER A 388 22.72 11.07 -9.55
CA SER A 388 21.89 12.23 -9.20
C SER A 388 20.88 12.55 -10.29
N ALA A 389 19.74 13.10 -9.87
CA ALA A 389 18.70 13.63 -10.75
C ALA A 389 18.22 14.99 -10.26
N ASN A 390 18.07 15.94 -11.19
CA ASN A 390 17.43 17.23 -10.97
C ASN A 390 16.14 17.25 -11.76
N GLN A 391 14.99 17.23 -11.09
CA GLN A 391 13.71 17.01 -11.76
C GLN A 391 12.69 18.10 -11.36
N PRO A 392 12.35 19.00 -12.27
CA PRO A 392 11.14 19.81 -12.15
C PRO A 392 9.93 18.93 -12.51
N VAL A 393 8.88 19.02 -11.69
CA VAL A 393 7.59 18.34 -11.92
C VAL A 393 6.45 19.32 -11.68
N ALA A 394 5.49 19.30 -12.58
CA ALA A 394 4.32 20.20 -12.56
C ALA A 394 3.01 19.40 -12.46
N LYS A 395 1.98 20.05 -11.96
CA LYS A 395 0.59 19.58 -12.05
C LYS A 395 -0.34 20.74 -12.37
N VAL A 396 -1.42 20.44 -13.05
CA VAL A 396 -2.58 21.31 -13.20
C VAL A 396 -3.84 20.49 -12.99
N GLY A 397 -4.84 21.11 -12.42
CA GLY A 397 -6.13 20.49 -12.17
C GLY A 397 -7.27 21.48 -12.29
N LEU A 398 -8.40 20.98 -12.71
CA LEU A 398 -9.63 21.71 -12.94
C LEU A 398 -10.79 20.94 -12.33
N HIS A 399 -11.63 21.62 -11.58
CA HIS A 399 -12.89 21.09 -11.06
C HIS A 399 -14.02 22.05 -11.32
N LYS A 400 -15.22 21.52 -11.53
CA LYS A 400 -16.46 22.29 -11.64
C LYS A 400 -17.66 21.52 -11.16
N GLY A 401 -18.45 22.11 -10.26
CA GLY A 401 -19.82 21.68 -10.00
C GLY A 401 -20.71 22.03 -11.20
N VAL A 402 -21.38 21.03 -11.81
CA VAL A 402 -22.17 21.23 -13.05
C VAL A 402 -23.68 21.16 -12.84
N ASN A 403 -24.14 20.48 -11.78
CA ASN A 403 -25.56 20.38 -11.39
C ASN A 403 -25.68 20.02 -9.91
N LYS A 404 -26.89 19.67 -9.42
CA LYS A 404 -27.08 19.20 -8.06
C LYS A 404 -26.30 17.88 -7.82
N GLY A 405 -25.10 17.99 -7.22
CA GLY A 405 -24.24 16.88 -6.86
C GLY A 405 -23.42 16.31 -8.02
N GLY A 406 -23.42 16.93 -9.20
CA GLY A 406 -22.52 16.56 -10.29
C GLY A 406 -21.24 17.37 -10.27
N HIS A 407 -20.10 16.70 -10.40
CA HIS A 407 -18.76 17.28 -10.31
C HIS A 407 -17.92 16.77 -11.50
N LEU A 408 -17.48 17.68 -12.34
CA LEU A 408 -16.56 17.41 -13.45
C LEU A 408 -15.13 17.77 -13.01
N ARG A 409 -14.16 16.92 -13.33
CA ARG A 409 -12.74 17.18 -13.08
C ARG A 409 -11.89 16.83 -14.28
N ALA A 410 -10.79 17.53 -14.42
CA ALA A 410 -9.71 17.19 -15.35
C ALA A 410 -8.37 17.52 -14.70
N SER A 411 -7.37 16.70 -14.95
CA SER A 411 -6.03 16.93 -14.40
C SER A 411 -4.94 16.39 -15.32
N TRP A 412 -3.77 16.98 -15.17
CA TRP A 412 -2.52 16.50 -15.70
C TRP A 412 -1.43 16.72 -14.67
N ALA A 413 -0.62 15.69 -14.42
CA ALA A 413 0.44 15.74 -13.43
C ALA A 413 1.65 14.92 -13.90
N GLN A 414 2.84 15.45 -13.67
CA GLN A 414 4.10 14.76 -13.86
C GLN A 414 4.52 14.03 -12.59
N GLY A 415 5.29 12.98 -12.78
CA GLY A 415 5.93 12.24 -11.70
C GLY A 415 7.31 11.78 -12.10
N PHE A 416 8.11 11.47 -11.08
CA PHE A 416 9.38 10.80 -11.29
C PHE A 416 9.70 9.90 -10.10
N ARG A 417 10.65 8.98 -10.30
CA ARG A 417 11.17 8.11 -9.25
C ARG A 417 12.67 7.86 -9.45
N MET A 418 13.42 8.05 -8.38
CA MET A 418 14.82 7.65 -8.30
C MET A 418 14.90 6.14 -8.03
N PRO A 419 15.83 5.38 -8.62
CA PRO A 419 16.11 4.02 -8.19
C PRO A 419 16.44 3.95 -6.70
N SER A 420 15.99 2.90 -6.02
CA SER A 420 16.40 2.62 -4.65
C SER A 420 17.80 1.99 -4.61
N VAL A 421 18.43 2.00 -3.43
CA VAL A 421 19.71 1.31 -3.23
C VAL A 421 19.57 -0.19 -3.54
N ALA A 422 18.45 -0.80 -3.15
CA ALA A 422 18.21 -2.20 -3.46
C ALA A 422 18.15 -2.48 -4.98
N GLU A 423 17.55 -1.61 -5.78
CA GLU A 423 17.50 -1.79 -7.24
C GLU A 423 18.87 -1.65 -7.91
N LEU A 424 19.73 -0.77 -7.37
CA LEU A 424 21.07 -0.53 -7.90
C LEU A 424 22.07 -1.62 -7.52
N TYR A 425 22.06 -2.05 -6.25
CA TYR A 425 23.19 -2.76 -5.66
C TYR A 425 22.89 -4.19 -5.20
N THR A 426 21.60 -4.63 -5.16
CA THR A 426 21.30 -5.96 -4.62
C THR A 426 22.05 -7.06 -5.37
N ARG A 427 22.82 -7.83 -4.61
CA ARG A 427 23.37 -9.11 -5.01
C ARG A 427 23.00 -10.18 -3.98
N SER A 428 22.08 -11.08 -4.33
CA SER A 428 21.60 -12.12 -3.42
C SER A 428 21.34 -13.42 -4.15
N ALA A 429 21.51 -14.53 -3.43
CA ALA A 429 21.04 -15.82 -3.88
C ALA A 429 19.61 -16.06 -3.37
N ILE A 430 18.72 -16.51 -4.26
CA ILE A 430 17.33 -16.85 -3.97
C ILE A 430 17.16 -18.32 -4.38
N GLY A 431 17.46 -19.22 -3.45
CA GLY A 431 17.70 -20.61 -3.82
C GLY A 431 18.88 -20.72 -4.79
N GLN A 432 18.63 -21.25 -5.98
CA GLN A 432 19.64 -21.29 -7.05
C GLN A 432 19.60 -20.09 -7.99
N LEU A 433 18.56 -19.25 -7.94
CA LEU A 433 18.43 -18.02 -8.70
C LEU A 433 19.10 -16.86 -7.97
N GLN A 434 19.48 -15.82 -8.71
CA GLN A 434 20.13 -14.65 -8.12
C GLN A 434 19.38 -13.35 -8.44
N ALA A 435 19.61 -12.33 -7.63
CA ALA A 435 19.38 -10.93 -7.98
C ALA A 435 20.74 -10.28 -8.30
N PHE A 436 20.78 -9.53 -9.37
CA PHE A 436 22.01 -8.90 -9.88
C PHE A 436 21.91 -7.37 -9.79
N PRO A 437 22.99 -6.68 -9.39
CA PRO A 437 23.04 -5.23 -9.34
C PRO A 437 22.97 -4.62 -10.74
N ASN A 438 22.47 -3.37 -10.82
CA ASN A 438 22.51 -2.59 -12.04
C ASN A 438 22.83 -1.11 -11.75
N LEU A 439 24.07 -0.74 -11.94
CA LEU A 439 24.56 0.63 -11.72
C LEU A 439 24.21 1.59 -12.87
N ASP A 440 23.75 1.06 -14.02
CA ASP A 440 23.36 1.85 -15.20
C ASP A 440 21.89 2.27 -15.19
N LEU A 441 21.17 1.99 -14.10
CA LEU A 441 19.77 2.42 -13.97
C LEU A 441 19.63 3.94 -14.06
N LYS A 442 18.57 4.38 -14.72
CA LYS A 442 18.15 5.78 -14.80
C LYS A 442 16.90 6.02 -13.98
N SER A 443 16.67 7.26 -13.54
CA SER A 443 15.41 7.64 -12.92
C SER A 443 14.24 7.46 -13.88
N GLU A 444 13.12 6.93 -13.39
CA GLU A 444 11.86 6.89 -14.13
C GLU A 444 11.19 8.25 -14.13
N LYS A 445 10.56 8.58 -15.24
CA LYS A 445 9.71 9.76 -15.40
C LYS A 445 8.40 9.36 -16.03
N GLY A 446 7.39 10.17 -15.80
CA GLY A 446 6.10 9.94 -16.44
C GLY A 446 5.12 11.05 -16.14
N TRP A 447 3.94 10.90 -16.69
CA TRP A 447 2.81 11.79 -16.42
C TRP A 447 1.50 11.00 -16.43
N THR A 448 0.53 11.52 -15.73
CA THR A 448 -0.85 11.02 -15.76
C THR A 448 -1.79 12.16 -16.15
N SER A 449 -2.67 11.91 -17.12
CA SER A 449 -3.79 12.76 -17.48
C SER A 449 -5.09 12.05 -17.11
N GLU A 450 -6.07 12.77 -16.61
CA GLU A 450 -7.37 12.22 -16.21
C GLU A 450 -8.49 13.21 -16.55
N ILE A 451 -9.63 12.68 -16.98
CA ILE A 451 -10.92 13.33 -16.96
C ILE A 451 -11.91 12.45 -16.19
N GLY A 452 -12.70 13.05 -15.30
CA GLY A 452 -13.63 12.30 -14.47
C GLY A 452 -14.92 13.07 -14.19
N PHE A 453 -15.96 12.30 -13.92
CA PHE A 453 -17.27 12.81 -13.51
C PHE A 453 -17.75 12.04 -12.28
N LYS A 454 -18.05 12.77 -11.21
CA LYS A 454 -18.63 12.22 -9.97
C LYS A 454 -20.04 12.76 -9.80
N GLN A 455 -21.02 11.89 -9.64
CA GLN A 455 -22.40 12.23 -9.32
C GLN A 455 -22.72 11.81 -7.89
N LEU A 456 -23.02 12.76 -7.03
CA LEU A 456 -23.55 12.50 -5.71
C LEU A 456 -25.04 12.12 -5.83
N LEU A 457 -25.44 11.12 -5.06
CA LEU A 457 -26.81 10.59 -4.95
C LEU A 457 -27.28 10.84 -3.53
N VAL A 458 -28.07 11.88 -3.32
CA VAL A 458 -28.54 12.29 -1.98
C VAL A 458 -30.03 12.47 -1.99
N ASN A 459 -30.72 11.66 -1.19
CA ASN A 459 -32.11 11.86 -0.81
C ASN A 459 -32.34 11.31 0.62
N ASP A 460 -33.55 11.35 1.12
CA ASP A 460 -33.87 10.93 2.49
C ASP A 460 -33.51 9.45 2.81
N LYS A 461 -33.42 8.60 1.80
CA LYS A 461 -33.16 7.17 1.95
C LYS A 461 -31.79 6.74 1.45
N VAL A 462 -31.22 7.47 0.49
CA VAL A 462 -29.98 7.10 -0.20
C VAL A 462 -28.96 8.20 -0.05
N LYS A 463 -27.77 7.83 0.40
CA LYS A 463 -26.55 8.64 0.38
C LYS A 463 -25.48 7.87 -0.37
N GLY A 464 -24.92 8.45 -1.43
CA GLY A 464 -23.93 7.74 -2.20
C GLY A 464 -23.34 8.56 -3.34
N TYR A 465 -22.52 7.93 -4.14
CA TYR A 465 -21.97 8.51 -5.37
C TYR A 465 -21.66 7.44 -6.41
N ILE A 466 -21.58 7.88 -7.65
CA ILE A 466 -20.97 7.17 -8.76
C ILE A 466 -19.87 8.06 -9.31
N ASP A 467 -18.69 7.52 -9.53
CA ASP A 467 -17.51 8.21 -10.06
C ASP A 467 -16.99 7.44 -11.27
N VAL A 468 -16.86 8.11 -12.41
CA VAL A 468 -16.34 7.54 -13.65
C VAL A 468 -15.13 8.37 -14.07
N ALA A 469 -14.01 7.71 -14.33
CA ALA A 469 -12.78 8.35 -14.79
C ALA A 469 -12.19 7.63 -15.99
N ALA A 470 -11.73 8.39 -16.97
CA ALA A 470 -10.82 7.94 -17.99
C ALA A 470 -9.45 8.56 -17.74
N PHE A 471 -8.40 7.76 -17.81
CA PHE A 471 -7.05 8.19 -17.50
C PHE A 471 -6.04 7.64 -18.49
N TRP A 472 -4.91 8.30 -18.55
CA TRP A 472 -3.77 7.87 -19.34
C TRP A 472 -2.50 8.15 -18.56
N THR A 473 -1.77 7.10 -18.21
CA THR A 473 -0.45 7.19 -17.61
C THR A 473 0.61 6.76 -18.61
N ASP A 474 1.64 7.56 -18.72
CA ASP A 474 2.73 7.39 -19.68
C ASP A 474 4.06 7.43 -18.91
N PHE A 475 4.96 6.49 -19.19
CA PHE A 475 6.27 6.43 -18.57
C PHE A 475 7.37 6.51 -19.62
N ASP A 476 8.43 7.21 -19.26
CA ASP A 476 9.73 7.13 -19.92
C ASP A 476 10.71 6.38 -19.00
N ASP A 477 11.53 5.52 -19.59
CA ASP A 477 12.53 4.72 -18.86
C ASP A 477 11.94 3.90 -17.70
N MET A 478 10.76 3.27 -17.90
CA MET A 478 10.10 2.46 -16.88
C MET A 478 11.06 1.38 -16.35
N MET A 479 11.24 1.28 -15.04
CA MET A 479 12.05 0.25 -14.41
C MET A 479 11.23 -1.02 -14.19
N GLU A 480 11.67 -2.14 -14.74
CA GLU A 480 11.04 -3.46 -14.55
C GLU A 480 12.06 -4.47 -14.08
N PHE A 481 11.61 -5.42 -13.30
CA PHE A 481 12.41 -6.52 -12.82
C PHE A 481 12.37 -7.64 -13.87
N THR A 482 13.48 -7.89 -14.54
CA THR A 482 13.55 -8.80 -15.68
C THR A 482 14.52 -9.93 -15.42
N PHE A 483 14.12 -11.13 -15.78
CA PHE A 483 14.96 -12.32 -15.71
C PHE A 483 15.86 -12.43 -16.94
N GLY A 484 17.12 -12.86 -16.72
CA GLY A 484 18.12 -13.07 -17.77
C GLY A 484 19.34 -13.85 -17.27
N LYS A 485 20.28 -14.06 -18.19
CA LYS A 485 21.61 -14.56 -17.86
C LYS A 485 22.56 -13.37 -17.69
N TRP A 486 23.00 -13.08 -16.46
CA TRP A 486 23.74 -11.84 -16.16
C TRP A 486 25.23 -12.04 -15.85
N ASP A 487 25.68 -13.28 -15.74
CA ASP A 487 27.04 -13.64 -15.45
C ASP A 487 27.45 -14.89 -16.26
N ASN A 488 28.76 -15.16 -16.36
CA ASN A 488 29.35 -16.36 -17.00
C ASN A 488 30.25 -17.14 -16.05
N ASP A 489 30.55 -16.60 -14.87
CA ASP A 489 31.62 -17.08 -14.00
C ASP A 489 31.14 -17.99 -12.86
N SER A 490 29.81 -18.13 -12.65
CA SER A 490 29.30 -18.98 -11.59
C SER A 490 29.54 -20.47 -11.91
N THR A 491 30.08 -21.19 -10.93
CA THR A 491 30.20 -22.66 -10.95
C THR A 491 28.87 -23.36 -10.61
N LEU A 492 27.87 -22.64 -10.10
CA LEU A 492 26.53 -23.15 -9.86
C LEU A 492 25.74 -23.19 -11.16
N LEU A 493 24.98 -24.25 -11.40
CA LEU A 493 24.23 -24.47 -12.65
C LEU A 493 23.34 -23.28 -13.05
N LEU A 494 22.71 -22.64 -12.11
CA LEU A 494 21.87 -21.44 -12.33
C LEU A 494 22.46 -20.16 -11.73
N GLY A 495 23.65 -20.18 -11.16
CA GLY A 495 24.26 -19.03 -10.52
C GLY A 495 24.52 -17.83 -11.46
N ASN A 496 24.45 -18.06 -12.78
CA ASN A 496 24.55 -17.01 -13.80
C ASN A 496 23.18 -16.42 -14.20
N TYR A 497 22.08 -17.02 -13.74
CA TYR A 497 20.72 -16.64 -14.09
C TYR A 497 20.00 -15.99 -12.92
N GLY A 498 19.18 -15.02 -13.19
CA GLY A 498 18.37 -14.38 -12.17
C GLY A 498 17.72 -13.10 -12.63
N PHE A 499 17.34 -12.30 -11.65
CA PHE A 499 16.64 -11.06 -11.85
C PHE A 499 17.58 -9.85 -11.80
N LYS A 500 17.25 -8.84 -12.60
CA LYS A 500 17.93 -7.55 -12.60
C LYS A 500 16.90 -6.45 -12.86
N SER A 501 16.98 -5.34 -12.14
CA SER A 501 16.18 -4.15 -12.45
C SER A 501 16.74 -3.47 -13.69
N LEU A 502 15.87 -3.19 -14.68
CA LEU A 502 16.26 -2.61 -15.97
C LEU A 502 15.27 -1.51 -16.37
N ASN A 503 15.76 -0.47 -17.03
CA ASN A 503 14.88 0.50 -17.70
C ASN A 503 14.41 -0.11 -19.04
N VAL A 504 13.16 -0.53 -19.11
CA VAL A 504 12.59 -1.24 -20.28
C VAL A 504 12.06 -0.31 -21.38
N GLY A 505 12.38 0.99 -21.27
CA GLY A 505 11.94 2.00 -22.24
C GLY A 505 10.58 2.59 -21.92
N GLY A 506 9.98 3.23 -22.92
CA GLY A 506 8.71 3.91 -22.78
C GLY A 506 7.53 2.94 -22.73
N THR A 507 6.57 3.24 -21.84
CA THR A 507 5.32 2.47 -21.71
C THR A 507 4.11 3.38 -21.63
N SER A 508 2.94 2.86 -22.00
CA SER A 508 1.69 3.59 -22.03
C SER A 508 0.58 2.76 -21.37
N ILE A 509 -0.17 3.37 -20.46
CA ILE A 509 -1.24 2.71 -19.70
C ILE A 509 -2.49 3.60 -19.73
N PRO A 510 -3.23 3.67 -20.85
CA PRO A 510 -4.57 4.22 -20.83
C PRO A 510 -5.50 3.29 -20.07
N GLY A 511 -6.58 3.86 -19.49
CA GLY A 511 -7.55 3.06 -18.75
C GLY A 511 -8.81 3.82 -18.39
N MET A 512 -9.77 3.08 -17.86
CA MET A 512 -11.01 3.61 -17.30
C MET A 512 -11.31 2.98 -15.95
N GLU A 513 -12.02 3.73 -15.12
CA GLU A 513 -12.43 3.29 -13.80
C GLU A 513 -13.85 3.74 -13.50
N ILE A 514 -14.64 2.87 -12.92
CA ILE A 514 -15.96 3.18 -12.38
C ILE A 514 -15.93 2.79 -10.91
N THR A 515 -16.29 3.71 -10.03
CA THR A 515 -16.44 3.47 -8.60
C THR A 515 -17.83 3.91 -8.15
N ALA A 516 -18.47 3.14 -7.31
CA ALA A 516 -19.74 3.50 -6.70
C ALA A 516 -19.72 3.16 -5.22
N ALA A 517 -20.27 4.05 -4.40
CA ALA A 517 -20.54 3.79 -3.00
C ALA A 517 -21.93 4.31 -2.65
N ALA A 518 -22.66 3.56 -1.84
CA ALA A 518 -23.98 3.98 -1.39
C ALA A 518 -24.32 3.40 -0.02
N GLU A 519 -25.07 4.20 0.75
CA GLU A 519 -25.79 3.79 1.94
C GLU A 519 -27.29 3.99 1.68
N VAL A 520 -28.09 2.98 1.97
CA VAL A 520 -29.54 2.98 1.77
C VAL A 520 -30.22 2.61 3.08
N ASN A 521 -31.06 3.51 3.60
CA ASN A 521 -31.81 3.32 4.82
C ASN A 521 -33.27 2.86 4.51
N LEU A 522 -33.60 1.63 4.89
CA LEU A 522 -34.88 0.97 4.64
C LEU A 522 -35.54 0.57 5.98
N GLY A 523 -36.00 1.57 6.71
CA GLY A 523 -36.62 1.39 8.04
C GLY A 523 -35.56 0.90 9.05
N LYS A 524 -35.66 -0.39 9.47
CA LYS A 524 -34.70 -1.00 10.41
C LYS A 524 -33.44 -1.56 9.72
N TRP A 525 -33.39 -1.54 8.40
CA TRP A 525 -32.26 -2.01 7.64
C TRP A 525 -31.41 -0.84 7.14
N THR A 526 -30.13 -0.95 7.29
CA THR A 526 -29.16 -0.10 6.59
C THR A 526 -28.32 -0.97 5.67
N LEU A 527 -28.38 -0.68 4.38
CA LEU A 527 -27.58 -1.35 3.36
C LEU A 527 -26.44 -0.43 2.96
N GLN A 528 -25.22 -0.94 2.94
CA GLN A 528 -24.03 -0.20 2.51
C GLN A 528 -23.31 -0.98 1.42
N GLY A 529 -22.79 -0.27 0.43
CA GLY A 529 -22.05 -0.86 -0.65
C GLY A 529 -20.93 0.05 -1.14
N LEU A 530 -19.79 -0.55 -1.42
CA LEU A 530 -18.67 0.05 -2.13
C LEU A 530 -18.28 -0.93 -3.23
N GLY A 531 -18.05 -0.43 -4.44
CA GLY A 531 -17.58 -1.28 -5.53
C GLY A 531 -16.94 -0.49 -6.64
N GLY A 532 -16.15 -1.17 -7.45
CA GLY A 532 -15.56 -0.56 -8.61
C GLY A 532 -14.98 -1.57 -9.58
N TRP A 533 -14.82 -1.10 -10.79
CA TRP A 533 -14.17 -1.80 -11.88
C TRP A 533 -13.14 -0.89 -12.51
N THR A 534 -11.94 -1.42 -12.71
CA THR A 534 -10.83 -0.73 -13.37
C THR A 534 -10.38 -1.59 -14.53
N HIS A 535 -10.30 -0.99 -15.72
CA HIS A 535 -9.76 -1.61 -16.91
C HIS A 535 -8.58 -0.81 -17.44
N VAL A 536 -7.48 -1.50 -17.77
CA VAL A 536 -6.25 -0.88 -18.26
C VAL A 536 -5.71 -1.59 -19.51
N TRP A 537 -5.03 -0.83 -20.36
CA TRP A 537 -4.31 -1.30 -21.56
C TRP A 537 -2.80 -1.02 -21.40
N PRO A 538 -2.07 -1.79 -20.56
CA PRO A 538 -0.66 -1.54 -20.28
C PRO A 538 0.22 -2.08 -21.41
N THR A 539 0.80 -1.20 -22.22
CA THR A 539 1.57 -1.58 -23.42
C THR A 539 2.98 -0.97 -23.40
N PRO A 540 4.01 -1.64 -23.94
CA PRO A 540 5.25 -0.98 -24.32
C PRO A 540 5.01 -0.07 -25.53
N LYS A 541 5.68 1.11 -25.61
CA LYS A 541 5.61 1.99 -26.77
C LYS A 541 6.33 1.40 -27.99
N ASP A 542 7.44 0.74 -27.75
CA ASP A 542 8.20 -0.03 -28.73
C ASP A 542 8.55 -1.41 -28.16
N PRO A 543 7.81 -2.47 -28.56
CA PRO A 543 8.09 -3.82 -28.09
C PRO A 543 9.44 -4.40 -28.54
N SER A 544 10.06 -3.81 -29.56
CA SER A 544 11.36 -4.24 -30.10
C SER A 544 12.56 -3.50 -29.49
N TYR A 545 12.31 -2.46 -28.67
CA TYR A 545 13.35 -1.71 -28.00
C TYR A 545 14.27 -2.62 -27.19
N VAL A 546 15.56 -2.67 -27.56
CA VAL A 546 16.58 -3.44 -26.85
C VAL A 546 17.02 -2.64 -25.62
N TYR A 547 16.66 -3.12 -24.44
CA TYR A 547 16.93 -2.44 -23.18
C TYR A 547 18.13 -3.04 -22.41
N ALA A 548 18.61 -4.22 -22.82
CA ALA A 548 19.84 -4.82 -22.30
C ALA A 548 20.35 -5.89 -23.26
N THR A 549 21.61 -6.24 -23.08
CA THR A 549 22.20 -7.45 -23.65
C THR A 549 22.63 -8.36 -22.50
N ASP A 550 22.24 -9.62 -22.53
CA ASP A 550 22.59 -10.58 -21.51
C ASP A 550 24.06 -11.08 -21.64
N ALA A 551 24.54 -11.83 -20.66
CA ALA A 551 25.91 -12.35 -20.65
C ALA A 551 26.22 -13.38 -21.77
N SER A 552 25.19 -13.87 -22.47
CA SER A 552 25.38 -14.73 -23.68
C SER A 552 25.45 -13.92 -24.96
N GLY A 553 25.27 -12.61 -24.93
CA GLY A 553 25.16 -11.71 -26.08
C GLY A 553 23.76 -11.63 -26.68
N ALA A 554 22.73 -12.16 -26.02
CA ALA A 554 21.35 -12.07 -26.49
C ALA A 554 20.75 -10.71 -26.18
N GLU A 555 20.10 -10.07 -27.14
CA GLU A 555 19.39 -8.81 -26.99
C GLU A 555 18.05 -9.03 -26.30
N LEU A 556 17.84 -8.28 -25.21
CA LEU A 556 16.63 -8.34 -24.41
C LEU A 556 15.72 -7.18 -24.77
N SER A 557 14.51 -7.52 -25.22
CA SER A 557 13.42 -6.62 -25.52
C SER A 557 12.12 -7.18 -24.93
N PHE A 558 11.01 -6.44 -24.99
CA PHE A 558 9.73 -6.99 -24.62
C PHE A 558 9.40 -8.24 -25.47
N ASN A 559 9.63 -8.17 -26.77
CA ASN A 559 9.37 -9.29 -27.68
C ASN A 559 10.18 -10.55 -27.35
N SER A 560 11.42 -10.42 -26.87
CA SER A 560 12.26 -11.59 -26.55
C SER A 560 12.01 -12.14 -25.15
N THR A 561 11.54 -11.33 -24.20
CA THR A 561 11.43 -11.71 -22.78
C THR A 561 10.00 -11.98 -22.31
N ALA A 562 8.97 -11.47 -22.98
CA ALA A 562 7.57 -11.69 -22.61
C ALA A 562 7.08 -13.07 -23.08
N LEU A 563 6.30 -13.75 -22.27
CA LEU A 563 5.73 -15.06 -22.62
C LEU A 563 4.74 -14.97 -23.78
N SER A 564 3.96 -13.88 -23.88
CA SER A 564 2.94 -13.67 -24.90
C SER A 564 3.14 -12.29 -25.54
N PRO A 565 4.24 -12.07 -26.29
CA PRO A 565 4.55 -10.75 -26.86
C PRO A 565 3.51 -10.28 -27.89
N GLU A 566 2.84 -11.21 -28.59
CA GLU A 566 1.76 -10.92 -29.55
C GLU A 566 0.53 -10.26 -28.90
N ALA A 567 0.31 -10.49 -27.60
CA ALA A 567 -0.76 -9.83 -26.86
C ALA A 567 -0.47 -8.35 -26.61
N GLY A 568 0.80 -7.94 -26.64
CA GLY A 568 1.26 -6.56 -26.46
C GLY A 568 1.10 -6.01 -25.04
N TRP A 569 0.77 -6.86 -24.05
CA TRP A 569 0.53 -6.42 -22.67
C TRP A 569 1.78 -6.55 -21.80
N LEU A 570 2.11 -5.50 -21.06
CA LEU A 570 3.22 -5.51 -20.09
C LEU A 570 3.11 -6.70 -19.11
N LYS A 571 4.25 -7.24 -18.72
CA LYS A 571 4.35 -8.39 -17.82
C LYS A 571 3.78 -8.06 -16.43
N TYR A 572 3.21 -9.06 -15.74
CA TYR A 572 2.76 -8.99 -14.35
C TYR A 572 1.66 -7.96 -14.08
N ARG A 573 0.73 -7.74 -15.01
CA ARG A 573 -0.43 -6.85 -14.86
C ARG A 573 -1.74 -7.59 -15.06
N TYR A 574 -2.72 -7.17 -14.28
CA TYR A 574 -4.13 -7.49 -14.51
C TYR A 574 -4.77 -6.38 -15.34
N ARG A 575 -5.49 -6.76 -16.39
CA ARG A 575 -6.22 -5.78 -17.23
C ARG A 575 -7.52 -5.34 -16.59
N ASP A 576 -8.25 -6.29 -15.99
CA ASP A 576 -9.50 -6.02 -15.30
C ASP A 576 -9.35 -6.34 -13.83
N VAL A 577 -9.75 -5.39 -13.00
CA VAL A 577 -9.82 -5.52 -11.54
C VAL A 577 -11.22 -5.12 -11.10
N ILE A 578 -11.93 -6.05 -10.46
CA ILE A 578 -13.27 -5.83 -9.92
C ILE A 578 -13.22 -5.95 -8.40
N LYS A 579 -13.80 -5.00 -7.71
CA LYS A 579 -13.91 -4.99 -6.25
C LYS A 579 -15.33 -4.68 -5.85
N ALA A 580 -15.83 -5.35 -4.82
CA ALA A 580 -17.11 -5.02 -4.20
C ALA A 580 -17.08 -5.38 -2.72
N ASP A 581 -17.66 -4.53 -1.91
CA ASP A 581 -17.92 -4.77 -0.49
C ASP A 581 -19.37 -4.36 -0.21
N LEU A 582 -20.19 -5.31 0.23
CA LEU A 582 -21.62 -5.14 0.49
C LEU A 582 -21.90 -5.48 1.94
N GLN A 583 -22.72 -4.70 2.61
CA GLN A 583 -23.06 -4.86 4.00
C GLN A 583 -24.55 -4.59 4.23
N ALA A 584 -25.17 -5.41 5.05
CA ALA A 584 -26.54 -5.22 5.51
C ALA A 584 -26.59 -5.26 7.04
N THR A 585 -27.06 -4.19 7.64
CA THR A 585 -27.21 -4.04 9.10
C THR A 585 -28.67 -4.06 9.47
N TYR A 586 -29.03 -4.90 10.43
CA TYR A 586 -30.36 -4.97 11.06
C TYR A 586 -30.22 -5.04 12.56
N GLN A 587 -30.58 -3.97 13.25
CA GLN A 587 -30.40 -3.85 14.71
C GLN A 587 -28.93 -4.14 15.11
N ALA A 588 -28.74 -5.13 15.99
CA ALA A 588 -27.43 -5.54 16.47
C ALA A 588 -26.59 -6.38 15.49
N TRP A 589 -27.15 -6.77 14.34
CA TRP A 589 -26.49 -7.68 13.40
C TRP A 589 -26.08 -6.99 12.12
N THR A 590 -24.86 -7.23 11.70
CA THR A 590 -24.36 -6.82 10.40
C THR A 590 -23.81 -8.04 9.66
N ILE A 591 -24.25 -8.23 8.44
CA ILE A 591 -23.72 -9.26 7.54
C ILE A 591 -23.05 -8.55 6.37
N GLY A 592 -21.83 -8.95 6.05
CA GLY A 592 -21.06 -8.36 4.97
C GLY A 592 -20.43 -9.41 4.03
N MET A 593 -20.28 -9.03 2.79
CA MET A 593 -19.63 -9.81 1.74
C MET A 593 -18.65 -8.93 0.98
N SER A 594 -17.43 -9.41 0.80
CA SER A 594 -16.43 -8.75 -0.06
C SER A 594 -16.09 -9.67 -1.23
N VAL A 595 -15.99 -9.10 -2.43
CA VAL A 595 -15.59 -9.79 -3.65
C VAL A 595 -14.39 -9.08 -4.25
N ARG A 596 -13.40 -9.87 -4.67
CA ARG A 596 -12.23 -9.39 -5.43
C ARG A 596 -12.07 -10.27 -6.65
N GLY A 597 -12.02 -9.65 -7.83
CA GLY A 597 -11.80 -10.33 -9.10
C GLY A 597 -10.68 -9.68 -9.89
N ASN A 598 -9.78 -10.50 -10.43
CA ASN A 598 -8.73 -10.07 -11.34
C ASN A 598 -8.83 -10.91 -12.63
N SER A 599 -8.62 -10.25 -13.78
CA SER A 599 -8.45 -10.98 -15.04
C SER A 599 -7.19 -11.86 -14.99
N VAL A 600 -7.02 -12.72 -15.96
CA VAL A 600 -5.78 -13.47 -16.11
C VAL A 600 -4.59 -12.52 -16.31
N MET A 601 -3.47 -12.87 -15.70
CA MET A 601 -2.18 -12.22 -15.95
C MET A 601 -1.60 -12.76 -17.26
N ASN A 602 -1.85 -12.06 -18.37
CA ASN A 602 -1.58 -12.56 -19.72
C ASN A 602 -0.09 -12.78 -19.98
N SER A 603 0.77 -11.88 -19.48
CA SER A 603 2.21 -11.92 -19.72
C SER A 603 3.03 -11.99 -18.44
N ILE A 604 4.03 -12.84 -18.43
CA ILE A 604 5.10 -12.97 -17.42
C ILE A 604 6.45 -13.10 -18.16
N ASP A 605 7.56 -13.19 -17.44
CA ASP A 605 8.84 -13.53 -18.10
C ASP A 605 8.78 -14.93 -18.72
N LYS A 606 9.13 -15.02 -20.01
CA LYS A 606 9.11 -16.25 -20.81
C LYS A 606 9.99 -17.33 -20.20
N ILE A 607 11.05 -16.95 -19.52
CA ILE A 607 12.00 -17.85 -18.88
C ILE A 607 11.36 -18.83 -17.89
N PHE A 608 10.25 -18.46 -17.24
CA PHE A 608 9.54 -19.36 -16.30
C PHE A 608 8.90 -20.58 -16.97
N VAL A 609 8.79 -20.59 -18.29
CA VAL A 609 8.31 -21.74 -19.08
C VAL A 609 9.45 -22.33 -19.96
N ASP A 610 10.67 -21.80 -19.85
CA ASP A 610 11.84 -22.38 -20.50
C ASP A 610 12.14 -23.77 -19.90
N PRO A 611 12.39 -24.82 -20.72
CA PRO A 611 12.62 -26.16 -20.22
C PRO A 611 13.74 -26.29 -19.20
N LEU A 612 14.82 -25.48 -19.30
CA LEU A 612 15.91 -25.51 -18.34
C LEU A 612 15.51 -24.92 -16.99
N ILE A 613 14.77 -23.83 -17.00
CA ILE A 613 14.31 -23.17 -15.76
C ILE A 613 13.11 -23.89 -15.16
N ALA A 614 12.26 -24.49 -15.98
CA ALA A 614 11.13 -25.30 -15.51
C ALA A 614 11.55 -26.51 -14.66
N ILE A 615 12.80 -26.97 -14.77
CA ILE A 615 13.33 -28.00 -13.87
C ILE A 615 13.47 -27.47 -12.43
N PHE A 616 13.74 -26.17 -12.25
CA PHE A 616 13.98 -25.56 -10.96
C PHE A 616 12.75 -24.88 -10.35
N VAL A 617 11.76 -24.51 -11.19
CA VAL A 617 10.44 -24.00 -10.75
C VAL A 617 9.36 -24.76 -11.49
N PRO A 618 9.18 -26.06 -11.16
CA PRO A 618 8.27 -26.92 -11.91
C PRO A 618 6.82 -26.48 -11.80
N GLY A 619 6.03 -26.79 -12.83
CA GLY A 619 4.59 -26.66 -12.82
C GLY A 619 4.05 -25.23 -13.01
N ILE A 620 4.89 -24.22 -13.37
CA ILE A 620 4.39 -22.86 -13.68
C ILE A 620 3.40 -22.90 -14.85
N GLN A 621 3.68 -23.67 -15.90
CA GLN A 621 2.82 -23.78 -17.07
C GLN A 621 1.49 -24.46 -16.71
N ASP A 622 1.53 -25.53 -15.91
CA ASP A 622 0.33 -26.23 -15.41
C ASP A 622 -0.54 -25.29 -14.57
N ALA A 623 0.08 -24.52 -13.68
CA ALA A 623 -0.61 -23.53 -12.86
C ALA A 623 -1.26 -22.43 -13.74
N ARG A 624 -0.57 -21.93 -14.75
CA ARG A 624 -1.14 -20.93 -15.68
C ARG A 624 -2.33 -21.48 -16.44
N TYR A 625 -2.26 -22.72 -16.85
CA TYR A 625 -3.40 -23.41 -17.50
C TYR A 625 -4.58 -23.53 -16.53
N ALA A 626 -4.33 -23.97 -15.29
CA ALA A 626 -5.36 -24.12 -14.26
C ALA A 626 -6.04 -22.77 -13.87
N PHE A 627 -5.31 -21.66 -13.94
CA PHE A 627 -5.79 -20.32 -13.58
C PHE A 627 -6.04 -19.41 -14.81
N SER A 628 -6.25 -19.97 -15.98
CA SER A 628 -6.41 -19.24 -17.27
C SER A 628 -7.67 -18.38 -17.35
N GLN A 629 -8.61 -18.51 -16.41
CA GLN A 629 -9.86 -17.74 -16.36
C GLN A 629 -9.80 -16.52 -15.42
N GLY A 630 -8.62 -16.22 -14.84
CA GLY A 630 -8.48 -15.22 -13.79
C GLY A 630 -9.01 -15.72 -12.45
N ASP A 631 -9.05 -14.80 -11.47
CA ASP A 631 -9.31 -15.14 -10.09
C ASP A 631 -10.46 -14.31 -9.50
N VAL A 632 -11.36 -15.00 -8.76
CA VAL A 632 -12.43 -14.38 -7.98
C VAL A 632 -12.39 -14.94 -6.57
N PHE A 633 -12.18 -14.06 -5.59
CA PHE A 633 -12.23 -14.38 -4.17
C PHE A 633 -13.46 -13.75 -3.54
N MET A 634 -14.08 -14.48 -2.62
CA MET A 634 -15.21 -14.01 -1.84
C MET A 634 -14.94 -14.24 -0.37
N ASP A 635 -15.13 -13.18 0.44
CA ASP A 635 -15.04 -13.22 1.88
C ASP A 635 -16.41 -12.90 2.48
N LEU A 636 -16.80 -13.59 3.54
CA LEU A 636 -18.02 -13.32 4.30
C LEU A 636 -17.67 -12.90 5.73
N ARG A 637 -18.48 -12.00 6.29
CA ARG A 637 -18.37 -11.56 7.67
C ARG A 637 -19.76 -11.43 8.30
N MET A 638 -19.81 -11.64 9.61
CA MET A 638 -20.99 -11.40 10.42
C MET A 638 -20.55 -10.74 11.73
N THR A 639 -21.06 -9.57 12.01
CA THR A 639 -20.78 -8.81 13.24
C THR A 639 -22.02 -8.76 14.09
N TRP A 640 -21.87 -9.04 15.38
CA TRP A 640 -22.89 -8.85 16.39
C TRP A 640 -22.44 -7.77 17.39
N GLN A 641 -23.16 -6.68 17.44
CA GLN A 641 -22.90 -5.54 18.32
C GLN A 641 -24.20 -5.14 19.01
N PRO A 642 -24.46 -5.67 20.21
CA PRO A 642 -25.65 -5.33 20.97
C PRO A 642 -25.71 -3.84 21.29
N GLU A 643 -26.91 -3.25 21.27
CA GLU A 643 -27.13 -1.87 21.67
C GLU A 643 -26.68 -1.66 23.13
N ASN A 644 -26.12 -0.49 23.42
CA ASN A 644 -25.67 -0.09 24.75
C ASN A 644 -24.58 -1.00 25.38
N THR A 645 -23.80 -1.72 24.56
CA THR A 645 -22.64 -2.46 25.05
C THR A 645 -21.37 -2.03 24.31
N PRO A 646 -20.21 -1.97 25.00
CA PRO A 646 -18.95 -1.65 24.38
C PRO A 646 -18.34 -2.85 23.62
N PHE A 647 -19.03 -3.97 23.53
CA PHE A 647 -18.51 -5.20 22.93
C PHE A 647 -19.11 -5.47 21.56
N SER A 648 -18.28 -5.92 20.65
CA SER A 648 -18.70 -6.51 19.38
C SER A 648 -18.00 -7.84 19.13
N LEU A 649 -18.73 -8.78 18.51
CA LEU A 649 -18.22 -10.07 18.09
C LEU A 649 -18.29 -10.17 16.57
N ASN A 650 -17.18 -10.45 15.93
CA ASN A 650 -17.10 -10.59 14.48
C ASN A 650 -16.66 -12.01 14.11
N LEU A 651 -17.40 -12.64 13.20
CA LEU A 651 -17.08 -13.92 12.58
C LEU A 651 -16.74 -13.68 11.12
N THR A 652 -15.68 -14.31 10.64
CA THR A 652 -15.21 -14.14 9.26
C THR A 652 -14.91 -15.48 8.60
N CYS A 653 -15.17 -15.55 7.30
CA CYS A 653 -14.72 -16.61 6.44
C CYS A 653 -14.06 -15.99 5.21
N ARG A 654 -12.75 -15.99 5.15
CA ARG A 654 -11.98 -15.49 4.00
C ARG A 654 -11.83 -16.62 2.98
N ASN A 655 -11.84 -16.25 1.69
CA ASN A 655 -11.75 -17.20 0.59
C ASN A 655 -12.77 -18.37 0.75
N VAL A 656 -14.05 -18.03 0.85
CA VAL A 656 -15.15 -18.98 1.17
C VAL A 656 -15.13 -20.22 0.27
N ALA A 657 -14.84 -20.01 -1.01
CA ALA A 657 -14.78 -21.09 -2.00
C ALA A 657 -13.50 -21.95 -1.91
N ASN A 658 -12.59 -21.64 -0.98
CA ASN A 658 -11.25 -22.23 -0.88
C ASN A 658 -10.53 -22.26 -2.25
N ARG A 659 -10.58 -21.13 -2.97
CA ARG A 659 -10.01 -21.01 -4.31
C ARG A 659 -8.51 -20.82 -4.23
N LEU A 660 -7.79 -21.44 -5.17
CA LEU A 660 -6.37 -21.21 -5.39
C LEU A 660 -6.20 -20.21 -6.53
N ALA A 661 -5.19 -19.34 -6.41
CA ALA A 661 -4.72 -18.44 -7.44
C ALA A 661 -3.20 -18.37 -7.40
N MET A 662 -2.61 -17.98 -8.50
CA MET A 662 -1.18 -17.73 -8.64
C MET A 662 -0.94 -16.21 -8.85
N PRO A 663 -0.78 -15.43 -7.77
CA PRO A 663 -0.58 -13.98 -7.87
C PRO A 663 0.74 -13.62 -8.56
N ARG A 664 1.71 -14.52 -8.54
CA ARG A 664 2.96 -14.48 -9.29
C ARG A 664 3.51 -15.89 -9.52
N PRO A 665 4.46 -16.06 -10.45
CA PRO A 665 5.10 -17.37 -10.65
C PRO A 665 5.68 -17.94 -9.35
N GLY A 666 5.39 -19.20 -9.08
CA GLY A 666 5.94 -19.94 -7.94
C GLY A 666 5.29 -19.66 -6.58
N GLN A 667 4.14 -18.96 -6.55
CA GLN A 667 3.42 -18.70 -5.30
C GLN A 667 1.91 -18.96 -5.46
N LEU A 668 1.30 -19.58 -4.45
CA LEU A 668 -0.16 -19.74 -4.35
C LEU A 668 -0.74 -18.84 -3.27
N SER A 669 -2.00 -18.43 -3.51
CA SER A 669 -2.79 -17.69 -2.52
C SER A 669 -3.09 -18.55 -1.29
N ALA A 670 -3.38 -17.87 -0.16
CA ALA A 670 -3.79 -18.54 1.07
C ALA A 670 -5.10 -19.32 0.87
N PRO A 671 -5.26 -20.51 1.51
CA PRO A 671 -6.50 -21.26 1.52
C PRO A 671 -7.58 -20.51 2.30
N ARG A 672 -8.80 -21.05 2.32
CA ARG A 672 -9.89 -20.52 3.16
C ARG A 672 -9.42 -20.41 4.61
N ALA A 673 -9.79 -19.29 5.27
CA ALA A 673 -9.55 -19.09 6.68
C ALA A 673 -10.83 -18.66 7.40
N VAL A 674 -11.15 -19.35 8.51
CA VAL A 674 -12.30 -19.01 9.36
C VAL A 674 -11.77 -18.37 10.63
N GLY A 675 -12.33 -17.22 11.01
CA GLY A 675 -11.83 -16.43 12.12
C GLY A 675 -12.92 -15.82 12.99
N ILE A 676 -12.51 -15.42 14.17
CA ILE A 676 -13.32 -14.74 15.18
C ILE A 676 -12.53 -13.55 15.73
N GLN A 677 -13.23 -12.46 16.01
CA GLN A 677 -12.68 -11.28 16.71
C GLN A 677 -13.67 -10.81 17.76
N LEU A 678 -13.15 -10.53 18.95
CA LEU A 678 -13.86 -9.86 20.04
C LEU A 678 -13.24 -8.47 20.19
N THR A 679 -14.07 -7.44 20.11
CA THR A 679 -13.65 -6.04 20.28
C THR A 679 -14.39 -5.40 21.46
N TYR A 680 -13.66 -4.65 22.26
CA TYR A 680 -14.16 -3.68 23.24
C TYR A 680 -13.84 -2.29 22.72
N SER A 681 -14.85 -1.41 22.63
CA SER A 681 -14.68 0.00 22.24
C SER A 681 -15.40 0.90 23.22
N LEU A 682 -14.70 1.95 23.65
CA LEU A 682 -15.22 3.07 24.41
C LEU A 682 -14.79 4.32 23.65
N ASP A 683 -15.78 5.03 23.08
CA ASP A 683 -15.59 6.27 22.31
C ASP A 683 -16.18 7.46 23.06
#